data_528be17128f5cbfb1576ba4807cf6e2c
#
_entry.id   528be17128f5cbfb1576ba4807cf6e2c
#
_cell.length_a   1.000
_cell.length_b   1.000
_cell.length_c   1.000
_cell.angle_alpha   90.00
_cell.angle_beta   90.00
_cell.angle_gamma   90.00
#
_symmetry.space_group_name_H-M   'P 1'
#
loop_
_entity.id
_entity.type
_entity.pdbx_description
1 polymer ?
#
loop_
_entity_poly.entity_id
_entity_poly.type
_entity_poly.pdbx_seq_one_letter_code
_entity_poly.pdbx_strand_id
1 'polypeptide(L)'
;MNRKKNLSMSIMFENRKISNEISIPKTTPSIWIPSQNISKCYKCKDTFSIWKRKHHCRICGRIFCSYCADEWGIIPSLINLTSPPDNNFSLNSILYKERRMCKDCNSQSQFIKKSSLYIYIFTNLPLTFKELYDIRLVNKEWCKAINTILSFYKGVQYKLPCQELTKLEKKVLWNHRFEFSQHFFLMSKCLSSFKNGEKISALEQLILFYNKKITHYDCKKIACRRNCSPSPKIEEILEICSNEIVISNKIARLWLLNNFKLLKSSEIKMIIPWLINLGLKHYSVFYDIIIPLCSSNNNLIYSFFFECDFFMIDKILYYKLTPILNRFLQKLDSNIVKELYKTLDFVKFINENIFLNLSNSKWESQVNNWISERGPVRLPWDSSTVCIGIASEAITVFNSATKPWKIPLIVRNKNGEKIVNILVKFEDVRKDKLTMIVSKFLNNICKGLVDIETYNIFPVYETCGWIEMVEKSSTMYDIKHKYKTTLQNYIMDLNPNITVKKMREKFIKTCVSSCVLCYVMGVGDRHLENILVTKDGKLLHIDFSYILGDDPKNLKVEMKITEDMVNMLGGINSKFYNIFKENCSLAYKKMRLRSSLWYILLSYLNFSLPSIDAFKYTELVIKNHIIERLLPGENNSEASMQIIDIVDRSSKTSWTQNIAEFTHKISNTLREATQFNMEL
;
A
#
# COMPACT_ATOMS: atom_id res chain seq x y z
N MET A 1 -23.58 -40.89 -6.28
CA MET A 1 -23.31 -39.87 -5.25
C MET A 1 -21.92 -39.31 -5.45
N ASN A 2 -21.79 -38.30 -6.28
CA ASN A 2 -20.51 -37.63 -6.62
C ASN A 2 -20.46 -36.25 -5.95
N ARG A 3 -19.69 -36.12 -4.86
CA ARG A 3 -19.33 -34.85 -4.28
C ARG A 3 -18.30 -34.16 -5.15
N LYS A 4 -18.71 -33.21 -6.00
CA LYS A 4 -17.81 -32.27 -6.65
C LYS A 4 -17.27 -31.32 -5.59
N LYS A 5 -16.00 -31.46 -5.21
CA LYS A 5 -15.28 -30.44 -4.46
C LYS A 5 -14.87 -29.34 -5.42
N ASN A 6 -15.56 -28.19 -5.35
CA ASN A 6 -15.09 -26.95 -5.95
C ASN A 6 -13.97 -26.40 -5.08
N LEU A 7 -12.72 -26.60 -5.47
CA LEU A 7 -11.56 -25.92 -4.88
C LEU A 7 -11.42 -24.54 -5.51
N SER A 8 -11.26 -23.52 -4.68
CA SER A 8 -10.91 -22.18 -5.16
C SER A 8 -9.52 -22.19 -5.80
N MET A 9 -9.30 -21.36 -6.80
CA MET A 9 -8.04 -21.33 -7.56
C MET A 9 -6.82 -20.97 -6.68
N SER A 10 -6.99 -20.28 -5.57
CA SER A 10 -5.96 -20.06 -4.55
C SER A 10 -5.58 -21.35 -3.82
N ILE A 11 -6.55 -22.23 -3.55
CA ILE A 11 -6.32 -23.53 -2.91
C ILE A 11 -5.67 -24.51 -3.86
N MET A 12 -5.94 -24.44 -5.18
CA MET A 12 -5.28 -25.30 -6.18
C MET A 12 -3.77 -25.07 -6.28
N PHE A 13 -3.28 -23.90 -5.89
CA PHE A 13 -1.84 -23.58 -5.94
C PHE A 13 -1.09 -23.89 -4.64
N GLU A 14 -1.77 -24.04 -3.50
CA GLU A 14 -1.12 -24.18 -2.18
C GLU A 14 -1.08 -25.60 -1.60
N ASN A 15 -1.97 -26.53 -1.98
CA ASN A 15 -2.22 -27.76 -1.21
C ASN A 15 -1.86 -29.10 -1.89
N ARG A 16 -0.82 -29.16 -2.72
CA ARG A 16 -0.18 -30.45 -2.99
C ARG A 16 1.32 -30.37 -2.74
N LYS A 17 1.76 -31.00 -1.62
CA LYS A 17 3.11 -31.52 -1.50
C LYS A 17 3.33 -32.51 -2.64
N ILE A 18 3.93 -32.08 -3.72
CA ILE A 18 4.53 -32.95 -4.69
C ILE A 18 5.95 -33.17 -4.19
N SER A 19 6.11 -34.25 -3.43
CA SER A 19 7.41 -34.85 -3.16
C SER A 19 7.90 -35.45 -4.50
N ASN A 20 8.63 -34.66 -5.20
CA ASN A 20 9.70 -34.97 -6.16
C ASN A 20 9.99 -33.65 -6.84
N GLU A 21 11.17 -33.12 -6.58
CA GLU A 21 11.68 -31.85 -7.13
C GLU A 21 11.83 -31.96 -8.66
N ILE A 22 10.72 -31.76 -9.37
CA ILE A 22 10.79 -31.29 -10.75
C ILE A 22 10.87 -29.77 -10.59
N SER A 23 12.08 -29.23 -10.72
CA SER A 23 12.31 -27.79 -10.77
C SER A 23 11.41 -27.19 -11.85
N ILE A 24 10.32 -26.55 -11.44
CA ILE A 24 9.44 -25.78 -12.32
C ILE A 24 10.32 -24.75 -13.02
N PRO A 25 10.28 -24.60 -14.35
CA PRO A 25 11.06 -23.60 -15.05
C PRO A 25 10.75 -22.23 -14.45
N LYS A 26 11.72 -21.60 -13.82
CA LYS A 26 11.62 -20.26 -13.20
C LYS A 26 11.71 -19.17 -14.27
N THR A 27 10.94 -19.27 -15.33
CA THR A 27 10.81 -18.22 -16.36
C THR A 27 9.71 -17.24 -15.99
N THR A 28 9.87 -16.55 -14.87
CA THR A 28 9.16 -15.30 -14.66
C THR A 28 9.81 -14.25 -15.56
N PRO A 29 9.03 -13.39 -16.25
CA PRO A 29 9.58 -12.26 -16.99
C PRO A 29 10.48 -11.47 -16.05
N SER A 30 11.61 -11.01 -16.57
CA SER A 30 12.69 -10.47 -15.77
C SER A 30 12.25 -9.28 -14.92
N ILE A 31 12.08 -9.52 -13.66
CA ILE A 31 12.07 -8.44 -12.68
C ILE A 31 13.54 -8.11 -12.47
N TRP A 32 13.97 -6.95 -13.00
CA TRP A 32 15.32 -6.49 -12.83
C TRP A 32 15.55 -6.08 -11.38
N ILE A 33 16.36 -6.85 -10.66
CA ILE A 33 16.65 -6.59 -9.25
C ILE A 33 17.78 -5.54 -9.18
N PRO A 34 17.58 -4.39 -8.52
CA PRO A 34 18.63 -3.38 -8.35
C PRO A 34 19.84 -3.96 -7.62
N SER A 35 21.06 -3.66 -8.15
CA SER A 35 22.28 -4.24 -7.60
C SER A 35 22.75 -3.60 -6.29
N GLN A 36 22.21 -2.44 -5.93
CA GLN A 36 22.72 -1.61 -4.83
C GLN A 36 22.63 -2.31 -3.46
N ASN A 37 21.55 -3.02 -3.20
CA ASN A 37 21.27 -3.61 -1.89
C ASN A 37 21.53 -5.12 -1.79
N ILE A 38 22.04 -5.73 -2.85
CA ILE A 38 22.32 -7.17 -2.86
C ILE A 38 23.79 -7.43 -2.53
N SER A 39 24.04 -8.00 -1.37
CA SER A 39 25.40 -8.31 -0.89
C SER A 39 25.88 -9.74 -1.24
N LYS A 40 24.96 -10.65 -1.58
CA LYS A 40 25.26 -12.07 -1.81
C LYS A 40 24.76 -12.57 -3.15
N CYS A 41 25.50 -13.51 -3.76
CA CYS A 41 25.09 -14.21 -4.98
C CYS A 41 23.79 -14.98 -4.75
N TYR A 42 22.84 -14.85 -5.68
CA TYR A 42 21.54 -15.54 -5.56
C TYR A 42 21.69 -17.08 -5.45
N LYS A 43 22.63 -17.69 -6.17
CA LYS A 43 22.80 -19.16 -6.22
C LYS A 43 23.71 -19.70 -5.13
N CYS A 44 24.98 -19.29 -5.11
CA CYS A 44 25.97 -19.82 -4.16
C CYS A 44 25.95 -19.13 -2.79
N LYS A 45 25.20 -18.04 -2.63
CA LYS A 45 25.09 -17.25 -1.39
C LYS A 45 26.38 -16.55 -0.92
N ASP A 46 27.47 -16.65 -1.68
CA ASP A 46 28.72 -15.98 -1.36
C ASP A 46 28.58 -14.48 -1.47
N THR A 47 29.28 -13.76 -0.61
CA THR A 47 29.31 -12.30 -0.60
C THR A 47 30.05 -11.74 -1.82
N PHE A 48 29.51 -10.66 -2.37
CA PHE A 48 30.18 -9.93 -3.43
C PHE A 48 31.34 -9.10 -2.87
N SER A 49 32.39 -8.97 -3.67
CA SER A 49 33.59 -8.19 -3.36
C SER A 49 34.11 -7.53 -4.63
N ILE A 50 35.21 -6.75 -4.52
CA ILE A 50 35.89 -6.15 -5.65
C ILE A 50 36.32 -7.22 -6.69
N TRP A 51 36.71 -8.39 -6.22
CA TRP A 51 37.12 -9.54 -7.03
C TRP A 51 35.93 -10.43 -7.47
N LYS A 52 34.83 -10.43 -6.74
CA LYS A 52 33.63 -11.22 -7.00
C LYS A 52 32.47 -10.31 -7.39
N ARG A 53 32.49 -9.82 -8.64
CA ARG A 53 31.56 -8.81 -9.16
C ARG A 53 30.15 -9.33 -9.34
N LYS A 54 29.18 -8.39 -9.28
CA LYS A 54 27.77 -8.62 -9.50
C LYS A 54 27.44 -8.68 -10.98
N HIS A 55 26.69 -9.71 -11.40
CA HIS A 55 26.20 -9.89 -12.77
C HIS A 55 24.72 -10.20 -12.77
N HIS A 56 23.96 -9.50 -13.59
CA HIS A 56 22.54 -9.82 -13.78
C HIS A 56 22.36 -10.92 -14.83
N CYS A 57 21.54 -11.91 -14.49
CA CYS A 57 20.98 -12.81 -15.50
C CYS A 57 19.97 -12.04 -16.35
N ARG A 58 20.15 -12.05 -17.67
CA ARG A 58 19.27 -11.31 -18.61
C ARG A 58 17.89 -11.99 -18.82
N ILE A 59 17.69 -13.19 -18.28
CA ILE A 59 16.40 -13.89 -18.33
C ILE A 59 15.58 -13.67 -17.04
N CYS A 60 16.15 -13.92 -15.86
CA CYS A 60 15.40 -13.80 -14.60
C CYS A 60 15.64 -12.49 -13.83
N GLY A 61 16.52 -11.60 -14.30
CA GLY A 61 16.82 -10.31 -13.67
C GLY A 61 17.55 -10.38 -12.33
N ARG A 62 17.87 -11.57 -11.82
CA ARG A 62 18.56 -11.80 -10.54
C ARG A 62 20.06 -11.57 -10.65
N ILE A 63 20.70 -11.37 -9.49
CA ILE A 63 22.13 -11.03 -9.38
C ILE A 63 22.93 -12.26 -8.94
N PHE A 64 23.96 -12.57 -9.72
CA PHE A 64 24.85 -13.71 -9.52
C PHE A 64 26.32 -13.28 -9.56
N CYS A 65 27.20 -14.11 -9.02
CA CYS A 65 28.64 -13.95 -9.26
C CYS A 65 29.01 -14.44 -10.68
N SER A 66 30.21 -14.11 -11.13
CA SER A 66 30.73 -14.53 -12.44
C SER A 66 30.64 -16.03 -12.68
N TYR A 67 30.87 -16.87 -11.65
CA TYR A 67 30.81 -18.32 -11.75
C TYR A 67 29.37 -18.86 -11.91
N CYS A 68 28.37 -18.23 -11.28
CA CYS A 68 26.98 -18.68 -11.34
C CYS A 68 26.20 -18.12 -12.53
N ALA A 69 26.73 -17.09 -13.19
CA ALA A 69 26.20 -16.49 -14.41
C ALA A 69 27.31 -16.32 -15.44
N ASP A 70 27.95 -17.42 -15.81
CA ASP A 70 29.02 -17.49 -16.81
C ASP A 70 28.55 -17.95 -18.20
N GLU A 71 27.30 -18.34 -18.29
CA GLU A 71 26.70 -18.79 -19.54
C GLU A 71 26.28 -17.61 -20.43
N TRP A 72 26.42 -17.80 -21.74
CA TRP A 72 26.05 -16.84 -22.77
C TRP A 72 25.16 -17.50 -23.80
N GLY A 73 24.11 -16.84 -24.22
CA GLY A 73 23.20 -17.38 -25.22
C GLY A 73 22.24 -16.35 -25.78
N ILE A 74 21.59 -16.73 -26.88
CA ILE A 74 20.58 -15.90 -27.53
C ILE A 74 19.29 -16.01 -26.74
N ILE A 75 18.79 -14.87 -26.23
CA ILE A 75 17.50 -14.83 -25.55
C ILE A 75 16.41 -14.83 -26.64
N PRO A 76 15.45 -15.75 -26.59
CA PRO A 76 14.34 -15.77 -27.51
C PRO A 76 13.61 -14.42 -27.50
N SER A 77 13.26 -13.87 -28.66
CA SER A 77 12.57 -12.59 -28.84
C SER A 77 11.20 -12.50 -28.14
N LEU A 78 10.70 -13.61 -27.61
CA LEU A 78 9.48 -13.69 -26.81
C LEU A 78 9.60 -13.17 -25.37
N ILE A 79 10.84 -12.96 -24.89
CA ILE A 79 11.14 -12.42 -23.56
C ILE A 79 11.59 -10.98 -23.74
N ASN A 80 10.66 -10.03 -23.64
CA ASN A 80 11.03 -8.61 -23.60
C ASN A 80 11.72 -8.32 -22.26
N LEU A 81 13.05 -8.22 -22.32
CA LEU A 81 13.85 -7.77 -21.19
C LEU A 81 13.70 -6.24 -21.10
N THR A 82 13.11 -5.77 -20.03
CA THR A 82 13.30 -4.40 -19.60
C THR A 82 14.71 -4.28 -19.03
N SER A 83 15.70 -4.08 -19.92
CA SER A 83 16.99 -3.55 -19.49
C SER A 83 16.78 -2.12 -19.01
N PRO A 84 17.51 -1.60 -18.02
CA PRO A 84 17.59 -0.16 -17.83
C PRO A 84 18.01 0.48 -19.17
N PRO A 85 17.52 1.66 -19.52
CA PRO A 85 17.82 2.32 -20.77
C PRO A 85 19.32 2.66 -20.82
N ASP A 86 20.09 1.82 -21.48
CA ASP A 86 21.41 2.22 -21.97
C ASP A 86 21.15 3.10 -23.20
N ASN A 87 21.50 4.36 -23.12
CA ASN A 87 21.12 5.45 -24.00
C ASN A 87 21.63 5.38 -25.46
N ASN A 88 22.05 4.22 -25.98
CA ASN A 88 22.56 4.11 -27.35
C ASN A 88 22.35 2.72 -27.96
N PHE A 89 21.14 2.38 -28.42
CA PHE A 89 20.94 1.15 -29.19
C PHE A 89 19.94 1.27 -30.34
N SER A 90 20.40 0.86 -31.55
CA SER A 90 19.54 0.64 -32.72
C SER A 90 18.83 -0.73 -32.62
N LEU A 91 17.55 -0.78 -33.00
CA LEU A 91 16.66 -1.96 -32.89
C LEU A 91 17.20 -3.23 -33.57
N ASN A 92 18.00 -3.13 -34.64
CA ASN A 92 18.47 -4.27 -35.41
C ASN A 92 19.61 -5.06 -34.77
N SER A 93 20.34 -4.48 -33.79
CA SER A 93 21.41 -5.18 -33.07
C SER A 93 20.94 -6.03 -31.90
N ILE A 94 19.66 -5.93 -31.53
CA ILE A 94 19.10 -6.57 -30.33
C ILE A 94 18.69 -8.03 -30.59
N LEU A 95 18.39 -8.39 -31.83
CA LEU A 95 17.76 -9.68 -32.17
C LEU A 95 18.69 -10.90 -32.11
N TYR A 96 20.02 -10.71 -32.18
CA TYR A 96 20.98 -11.83 -32.26
C TYR A 96 22.18 -11.74 -31.30
N LYS A 97 22.20 -10.79 -30.37
CA LYS A 97 23.33 -10.64 -29.47
C LYS A 97 23.25 -11.62 -28.29
N GLU A 98 24.31 -12.40 -28.09
CA GLU A 98 24.41 -13.26 -26.90
C GLU A 98 24.37 -12.44 -25.63
N ARG A 99 23.64 -12.91 -24.65
CA ARG A 99 23.46 -12.26 -23.36
C ARG A 99 23.85 -13.19 -22.23
N ARG A 100 24.40 -12.61 -21.16
CA ARG A 100 24.80 -13.37 -19.98
C ARG A 100 23.58 -13.93 -19.24
N MET A 101 23.62 -15.21 -18.90
CA MET A 101 22.55 -15.92 -18.22
C MET A 101 23.08 -16.73 -17.04
N CYS A 102 22.27 -16.99 -16.02
CA CYS A 102 22.61 -17.97 -15.01
C CYS A 102 22.45 -19.39 -15.57
N LYS A 103 23.17 -20.34 -14.99
CA LYS A 103 23.17 -21.78 -15.43
C LYS A 103 21.76 -22.35 -15.51
N ASP A 104 20.89 -22.01 -14.55
CA ASP A 104 19.52 -22.50 -14.52
C ASP A 104 18.66 -21.94 -15.68
N CYS A 105 18.81 -20.66 -16.00
CA CYS A 105 18.12 -20.04 -17.13
C CYS A 105 18.67 -20.48 -18.49
N ASN A 106 19.96 -20.75 -18.59
CA ASN A 106 20.55 -21.26 -19.83
C ASN A 106 20.07 -22.67 -20.17
N SER A 107 20.08 -23.57 -19.20
CA SER A 107 19.52 -24.93 -19.39
C SER A 107 18.04 -24.91 -19.79
N GLN A 108 17.27 -23.97 -19.23
CA GLN A 108 15.86 -23.77 -19.59
C GLN A 108 15.67 -23.15 -20.97
N SER A 109 16.56 -22.21 -21.40
CA SER A 109 16.47 -21.58 -22.72
C SER A 109 16.71 -22.57 -23.86
N GLN A 110 17.63 -23.51 -23.70
CA GLN A 110 17.83 -24.63 -24.64
C GLN A 110 16.58 -25.52 -24.70
N PHE A 111 15.89 -25.65 -23.58
CA PHE A 111 14.66 -26.43 -23.47
C PHE A 111 13.45 -25.77 -24.14
N ILE A 112 13.31 -24.44 -24.04
CA ILE A 112 12.25 -23.65 -24.70
C ILE A 112 12.33 -23.83 -26.23
N LYS A 113 13.51 -24.01 -26.81
CA LYS A 113 13.65 -24.25 -28.26
C LYS A 113 12.97 -25.55 -28.72
N LYS A 114 13.01 -26.62 -27.92
CA LYS A 114 12.35 -27.91 -28.25
C LYS A 114 10.86 -27.94 -27.94
N SER A 115 10.41 -27.22 -26.90
CA SER A 115 9.00 -27.16 -26.49
C SER A 115 8.25 -25.96 -27.08
N SER A 116 8.90 -25.07 -27.85
CA SER A 116 8.29 -23.85 -28.40
C SER A 116 7.08 -24.12 -29.30
N LEU A 117 7.10 -25.22 -30.07
CA LEU A 117 5.98 -25.63 -30.91
C LEU A 117 4.77 -26.02 -30.08
N TYR A 118 4.95 -26.80 -29.00
CA TYR A 118 3.86 -27.19 -28.11
C TYR A 118 3.30 -26.01 -27.33
N ILE A 119 4.15 -25.08 -26.87
CA ILE A 119 3.71 -23.84 -26.24
C ILE A 119 2.87 -23.03 -27.25
N TYR A 120 3.33 -22.90 -28.48
CA TYR A 120 2.58 -22.21 -29.54
C TYR A 120 1.23 -22.88 -29.81
N ILE A 121 1.18 -24.21 -29.93
CA ILE A 121 -0.05 -24.96 -30.16
C ILE A 121 -1.01 -24.74 -29.00
N PHE A 122 -0.61 -25.02 -27.76
CA PHE A 122 -1.50 -24.93 -26.59
C PHE A 122 -1.93 -23.50 -26.25
N THR A 123 -1.14 -22.48 -26.60
CA THR A 123 -1.57 -21.09 -26.44
C THR A 123 -2.53 -20.60 -27.52
N ASN A 124 -2.63 -21.33 -28.65
CA ASN A 124 -3.57 -20.98 -29.74
C ASN A 124 -4.86 -21.81 -29.71
N LEU A 125 -4.89 -22.90 -28.98
CA LEU A 125 -6.10 -23.69 -28.79
C LEU A 125 -6.99 -23.07 -27.71
N PRO A 126 -8.33 -23.10 -27.88
CA PRO A 126 -9.29 -22.59 -26.88
C PRO A 126 -9.49 -23.59 -25.73
N LEU A 127 -8.38 -24.01 -25.11
CA LEU A 127 -8.38 -24.98 -24.03
C LEU A 127 -8.65 -24.30 -22.69
N THR A 128 -9.48 -24.91 -21.86
CA THR A 128 -9.67 -24.51 -20.47
C THR A 128 -8.47 -24.92 -19.60
N PHE A 129 -8.32 -24.31 -18.43
CA PHE A 129 -7.27 -24.74 -17.49
C PHE A 129 -7.38 -26.20 -17.10
N LYS A 130 -8.61 -26.73 -16.98
CA LYS A 130 -8.84 -28.12 -16.69
C LYS A 130 -8.27 -29.01 -17.79
N GLU A 131 -8.60 -28.71 -19.04
CA GLU A 131 -8.07 -29.42 -20.20
C GLU A 131 -6.55 -29.31 -20.31
N LEU A 132 -5.95 -28.14 -20.05
CA LEU A 132 -4.50 -28.00 -19.96
C LEU A 132 -3.89 -28.87 -18.88
N TYR A 133 -4.54 -28.99 -17.70
CA TYR A 133 -4.09 -29.89 -16.64
C TYR A 133 -4.20 -31.35 -17.02
N ASP A 134 -5.25 -31.74 -17.71
CA ASP A 134 -5.46 -33.14 -18.16
C ASP A 134 -4.46 -33.50 -19.26
N ILE A 135 -4.27 -32.64 -20.26
CA ILE A 135 -3.29 -32.79 -21.35
C ILE A 135 -1.85 -32.85 -20.82
N ARG A 136 -1.56 -32.18 -19.70
CA ARG A 136 -0.24 -32.24 -19.02
C ARG A 136 0.20 -33.68 -18.67
N LEU A 137 -0.76 -34.57 -18.47
CA LEU A 137 -0.51 -35.99 -18.10
C LEU A 137 -0.15 -36.89 -19.28
N VAL A 138 -0.31 -36.41 -20.53
CA VAL A 138 -0.12 -37.22 -21.74
C VAL A 138 1.34 -37.62 -21.93
N ASN A 139 2.29 -36.69 -21.83
CA ASN A 139 3.72 -36.99 -21.92
C ASN A 139 4.59 -35.91 -21.27
N LYS A 140 5.89 -36.19 -21.09
CA LYS A 140 6.85 -35.29 -20.44
C LYS A 140 7.02 -33.94 -21.16
N GLU A 141 6.97 -33.95 -22.49
CA GLU A 141 7.16 -32.73 -23.31
C GLU A 141 5.95 -31.81 -23.18
N TRP A 142 4.74 -32.36 -23.23
CA TRP A 142 3.49 -31.60 -23.03
C TRP A 142 3.37 -31.08 -21.61
N CYS A 143 3.75 -31.93 -20.62
CA CYS A 143 3.84 -31.49 -19.23
C CYS A 143 4.72 -30.25 -19.07
N LYS A 144 5.88 -30.24 -19.72
CA LYS A 144 6.83 -29.12 -19.67
C LYS A 144 6.27 -27.88 -20.36
N ALA A 145 5.71 -28.03 -21.57
CA ALA A 145 5.10 -26.91 -22.31
C ALA A 145 3.97 -26.26 -21.51
N ILE A 146 3.07 -27.07 -20.95
CA ILE A 146 1.93 -26.59 -20.18
C ILE A 146 2.38 -26.00 -18.85
N ASN A 147 3.34 -26.58 -18.14
CA ASN A 147 3.92 -25.98 -16.95
C ASN A 147 4.57 -24.63 -17.24
N THR A 148 5.17 -24.46 -18.42
CA THR A 148 5.69 -23.16 -18.89
C THR A 148 4.53 -22.17 -19.05
N ILE A 149 3.43 -22.53 -19.72
CA ILE A 149 2.24 -21.70 -19.84
C ILE A 149 1.69 -21.32 -18.47
N LEU A 150 1.52 -22.29 -17.56
CA LEU A 150 1.04 -22.06 -16.21
C LEU A 150 1.99 -21.18 -15.37
N SER A 151 3.30 -21.22 -15.63
CA SER A 151 4.27 -20.35 -14.95
C SER A 151 4.12 -18.88 -15.34
N PHE A 152 3.70 -18.59 -16.59
CA PHE A 152 3.39 -17.21 -17.00
C PHE A 152 2.28 -16.60 -16.15
N TYR A 153 1.26 -17.35 -15.80
CA TYR A 153 0.17 -16.87 -14.94
C TYR A 153 0.65 -16.49 -13.54
N LYS A 154 1.55 -17.30 -12.95
CA LYS A 154 2.15 -16.98 -11.65
C LYS A 154 2.98 -15.70 -11.72
N GLY A 155 3.75 -15.51 -12.80
CA GLY A 155 4.57 -14.31 -12.98
C GLY A 155 3.74 -13.05 -13.16
N VAL A 156 2.68 -13.14 -13.95
CA VAL A 156 1.83 -11.98 -14.29
C VAL A 156 1.13 -11.40 -13.08
N GLN A 157 0.70 -12.20 -12.11
CA GLN A 157 0.00 -11.69 -10.92
C GLN A 157 0.86 -10.71 -10.11
N TYR A 158 2.20 -10.83 -10.16
CA TYR A 158 3.13 -9.97 -9.42
C TYR A 158 3.65 -8.77 -10.24
N LYS A 159 3.32 -8.70 -11.54
CA LYS A 159 3.73 -7.54 -12.35
C LYS A 159 3.06 -6.27 -11.87
N LEU A 160 3.86 -5.22 -11.74
CA LEU A 160 3.38 -3.88 -11.40
C LEU A 160 2.69 -3.23 -12.61
N PRO A 161 1.80 -2.24 -12.41
CA PRO A 161 1.14 -1.52 -13.51
C PRO A 161 2.11 -0.88 -14.50
N CYS A 162 3.28 -0.44 -14.04
CA CYS A 162 4.34 0.15 -14.88
C CYS A 162 5.19 -0.90 -15.62
N GLN A 163 4.94 -2.19 -15.44
CA GLN A 163 5.68 -3.27 -16.11
C GLN A 163 4.87 -3.82 -17.27
N GLU A 164 5.37 -3.69 -18.49
CA GLU A 164 4.70 -4.20 -19.66
C GLU A 164 4.57 -5.72 -19.67
N LEU A 165 3.42 -6.17 -20.15
CA LEU A 165 3.21 -7.58 -20.46
C LEU A 165 3.92 -7.93 -21.78
N THR A 166 4.64 -9.06 -21.79
CA THR A 166 5.22 -9.60 -23.03
C THR A 166 4.14 -10.01 -24.02
N LYS A 167 4.48 -10.13 -25.31
CA LYS A 167 3.54 -10.56 -26.35
C LYS A 167 2.88 -11.91 -26.03
N LEU A 168 3.64 -12.84 -25.45
CA LEU A 168 3.12 -14.16 -25.07
C LEU A 168 2.19 -14.06 -23.86
N GLU A 169 2.55 -13.30 -22.83
CA GLU A 169 1.67 -13.07 -21.67
C GLU A 169 0.35 -12.42 -22.10
N LYS A 170 0.39 -11.39 -22.95
CA LYS A 170 -0.81 -10.75 -23.53
C LYS A 170 -1.69 -11.80 -24.25
N LYS A 171 -1.08 -12.64 -25.09
CA LYS A 171 -1.82 -13.66 -25.84
C LYS A 171 -2.47 -14.69 -24.92
N VAL A 172 -1.72 -15.22 -23.96
CA VAL A 172 -2.19 -16.25 -23.02
C VAL A 172 -3.31 -15.67 -22.14
N LEU A 173 -3.12 -14.48 -21.56
CA LEU A 173 -4.15 -13.82 -20.75
C LEU A 173 -5.43 -13.57 -21.55
N TRP A 174 -5.30 -13.09 -22.79
CA TRP A 174 -6.45 -12.79 -23.64
C TRP A 174 -7.23 -14.04 -24.05
N ASN A 175 -6.54 -15.14 -24.40
CA ASN A 175 -7.18 -16.39 -24.76
C ASN A 175 -7.97 -17.01 -23.60
N HIS A 176 -7.46 -16.87 -22.36
CA HIS A 176 -8.10 -17.40 -21.14
C HIS A 176 -8.83 -16.32 -20.31
N ARG A 177 -9.13 -15.16 -20.89
CA ARG A 177 -9.71 -14.00 -20.19
C ARG A 177 -11.00 -14.29 -19.44
N PHE A 178 -11.84 -15.19 -19.95
CA PHE A 178 -13.10 -15.56 -19.31
C PHE A 178 -12.91 -16.46 -18.09
N GLU A 179 -11.84 -17.22 -18.04
CA GLU A 179 -11.48 -18.02 -16.87
C GLU A 179 -10.86 -17.14 -15.78
N PHE A 180 -9.98 -16.22 -16.17
CA PHE A 180 -9.36 -15.26 -15.26
C PHE A 180 -10.30 -14.19 -14.72
N SER A 181 -11.35 -13.86 -15.46
CA SER A 181 -12.34 -12.89 -15.03
C SER A 181 -13.10 -13.31 -13.77
N GLN A 182 -12.94 -14.55 -13.31
CA GLN A 182 -13.46 -15.02 -12.03
C GLN A 182 -12.69 -14.44 -10.83
N HIS A 183 -11.52 -13.86 -11.07
CA HIS A 183 -10.67 -13.25 -10.04
C HIS A 183 -10.41 -11.79 -10.39
N PHE A 184 -10.98 -10.87 -9.63
CA PHE A 184 -10.88 -9.43 -9.84
C PHE A 184 -9.43 -8.94 -10.04
N PHE A 185 -8.50 -9.43 -9.24
CA PHE A 185 -7.09 -9.01 -9.34
C PHE A 185 -6.40 -9.41 -10.64
N LEU A 186 -6.86 -10.49 -11.31
CA LEU A 186 -6.36 -10.87 -12.63
C LEU A 186 -7.11 -10.15 -13.76
N MET A 187 -8.30 -9.63 -13.49
CA MET A 187 -9.09 -8.92 -14.49
C MET A 187 -8.34 -7.69 -15.02
N SER A 188 -7.68 -6.90 -14.15
CA SER A 188 -6.88 -5.74 -14.60
C SER A 188 -5.78 -6.17 -15.58
N LYS A 189 -5.15 -7.33 -15.34
CA LYS A 189 -4.11 -7.89 -16.21
C LYS A 189 -4.68 -8.44 -17.52
N CYS A 190 -5.84 -9.07 -17.49
CA CYS A 190 -6.55 -9.47 -18.72
C CYS A 190 -6.92 -8.25 -19.56
N LEU A 191 -7.41 -7.19 -18.96
CA LEU A 191 -7.72 -5.95 -19.64
C LEU A 191 -6.46 -5.29 -20.25
N SER A 192 -5.32 -5.36 -19.56
CA SER A 192 -4.02 -4.89 -20.08
C SER A 192 -3.48 -5.75 -21.24
N SER A 193 -4.03 -6.93 -21.46
CA SER A 193 -3.63 -7.82 -22.55
C SER A 193 -4.37 -7.55 -23.86
N PHE A 194 -5.39 -6.68 -23.85
CA PHE A 194 -6.13 -6.25 -25.02
C PHE A 194 -5.19 -5.64 -26.07
N LYS A 195 -5.34 -6.03 -27.33
CA LYS A 195 -4.50 -5.53 -28.42
C LYS A 195 -5.18 -4.38 -29.14
N ASN A 196 -4.38 -3.35 -29.49
CA ASN A 196 -4.81 -2.34 -30.45
C ASN A 196 -5.11 -3.03 -31.79
N GLY A 197 -6.38 -3.03 -32.20
CA GLY A 197 -6.86 -3.70 -33.42
C GLY A 197 -7.86 -4.83 -33.16
N GLU A 198 -8.00 -5.34 -31.92
CA GLU A 198 -9.15 -6.14 -31.54
C GLU A 198 -10.37 -5.23 -31.38
N LYS A 199 -11.56 -5.73 -31.82
CA LYS A 199 -12.79 -4.91 -31.76
C LYS A 199 -13.10 -4.50 -30.32
N ILE A 200 -13.37 -3.24 -30.08
CA ILE A 200 -13.82 -2.68 -28.78
C ILE A 200 -14.96 -3.52 -28.20
N SER A 201 -15.83 -4.10 -29.05
CA SER A 201 -16.86 -5.06 -28.66
C SER A 201 -16.35 -6.26 -27.84
N ALA A 202 -15.10 -6.69 -27.99
CA ALA A 202 -14.55 -7.81 -27.22
C ALA A 202 -14.23 -7.41 -25.78
N LEU A 203 -13.78 -6.17 -25.55
CA LEU A 203 -13.62 -5.60 -24.20
C LEU A 203 -14.98 -5.44 -23.52
N GLU A 204 -15.96 -4.94 -24.22
CA GLU A 204 -17.32 -4.76 -23.72
C GLU A 204 -17.98 -6.10 -23.39
N GLN A 205 -17.79 -7.11 -24.21
CA GLN A 205 -18.25 -8.48 -23.94
C GLN A 205 -17.60 -9.06 -22.68
N LEU A 206 -16.31 -8.81 -22.44
CA LEU A 206 -15.63 -9.25 -21.23
C LEU A 206 -16.22 -8.57 -19.98
N ILE A 207 -16.47 -7.27 -20.03
CA ILE A 207 -17.10 -6.50 -18.96
C ILE A 207 -18.54 -7.01 -18.70
N LEU A 208 -19.32 -7.24 -19.74
CA LEU A 208 -20.68 -7.78 -19.63
C LEU A 208 -20.69 -9.21 -19.09
N PHE A 209 -19.76 -10.05 -19.52
CA PHE A 209 -19.60 -11.41 -19.02
C PHE A 209 -19.26 -11.41 -17.52
N TYR A 210 -18.39 -10.49 -17.13
CA TYR A 210 -18.01 -10.30 -15.74
C TYR A 210 -19.21 -9.89 -14.87
N ASN A 211 -20.01 -8.92 -15.31
CA ASN A 211 -21.24 -8.51 -14.64
C ASN A 211 -22.23 -9.69 -14.43
N LYS A 212 -22.39 -10.56 -15.43
CA LYS A 212 -23.30 -11.70 -15.33
C LYS A 212 -22.81 -12.81 -14.40
N LYS A 213 -21.50 -13.03 -14.29
CA LYS A 213 -20.94 -14.12 -13.45
C LYS A 213 -20.79 -13.74 -11.98
N ILE A 214 -20.53 -12.47 -11.67
CA ILE A 214 -20.41 -12.02 -10.28
C ILE A 214 -21.69 -12.26 -9.50
N THR A 215 -22.86 -12.20 -10.13
CA THR A 215 -24.16 -12.38 -9.48
C THR A 215 -24.41 -13.78 -8.89
N HIS A 216 -23.58 -14.80 -9.25
CA HIS A 216 -23.86 -16.18 -8.85
C HIS A 216 -22.69 -16.99 -8.28
N TYR A 217 -21.46 -16.50 -8.32
CA TYR A 217 -20.27 -17.32 -7.99
C TYR A 217 -20.06 -17.58 -6.49
N ASP A 218 -20.35 -16.59 -5.64
CA ASP A 218 -20.23 -16.73 -4.17
C ASP A 218 -21.51 -17.24 -3.48
N CYS A 219 -22.58 -17.42 -4.23
CA CYS A 219 -23.81 -17.96 -3.72
C CYS A 219 -23.73 -19.49 -3.69
N LYS A 220 -23.41 -20.07 -2.53
CA LYS A 220 -23.38 -21.53 -2.29
C LYS A 220 -24.75 -22.19 -2.36
N LYS A 221 -25.82 -21.48 -2.65
CA LYS A 221 -27.21 -21.99 -2.71
C LYS A 221 -27.61 -22.26 -4.15
N ILE A 222 -28.02 -23.49 -4.43
CA ILE A 222 -28.47 -24.01 -5.74
C ILE A 222 -29.65 -23.22 -6.32
N ALA A 223 -30.40 -22.45 -5.50
CA ALA A 223 -31.46 -21.57 -5.93
C ALA A 223 -31.36 -20.22 -5.19
N CYS A 224 -30.50 -19.33 -5.67
CA CYS A 224 -30.42 -17.98 -5.15
C CYS A 224 -31.58 -17.14 -5.70
N ARG A 225 -32.58 -16.85 -4.89
CA ARG A 225 -33.70 -15.92 -5.21
C ARG A 225 -33.37 -14.46 -4.92
N ARG A 226 -32.16 -14.14 -4.45
CA ARG A 226 -31.69 -12.77 -4.16
C ARG A 226 -30.49 -12.45 -5.03
N ASN A 227 -30.36 -11.19 -5.45
CA ASN A 227 -29.18 -10.67 -6.15
C ASN A 227 -27.93 -10.82 -5.24
N CYS A 228 -27.30 -11.97 -5.29
CA CYS A 228 -26.02 -12.21 -4.63
C CYS A 228 -24.92 -11.63 -5.51
N SER A 229 -24.71 -10.33 -5.44
CA SER A 229 -23.52 -9.70 -5.99
C SER A 229 -22.44 -9.78 -4.91
N PRO A 230 -21.28 -10.45 -5.10
CA PRO A 230 -20.15 -10.23 -4.24
C PRO A 230 -19.79 -8.76 -4.35
N SER A 231 -19.78 -8.07 -3.21
CA SER A 231 -19.34 -6.68 -3.16
C SER A 231 -17.89 -6.64 -3.65
N PRO A 232 -17.58 -5.91 -4.73
CA PRO A 232 -16.20 -5.79 -5.19
C PRO A 232 -15.38 -5.16 -4.08
N LYS A 233 -14.14 -5.58 -3.95
CA LYS A 233 -13.24 -4.99 -2.97
C LYS A 233 -12.61 -3.73 -3.57
N ILE A 234 -12.42 -2.72 -2.73
CA ILE A 234 -11.87 -1.43 -3.17
C ILE A 234 -10.48 -1.57 -3.80
N GLU A 235 -9.64 -2.46 -3.25
CA GLU A 235 -8.31 -2.72 -3.78
C GLU A 235 -8.35 -3.26 -5.22
N GLU A 236 -9.35 -4.07 -5.54
CA GLU A 236 -9.53 -4.67 -6.87
C GLU A 236 -10.00 -3.62 -7.89
N ILE A 237 -10.95 -2.77 -7.48
CA ILE A 237 -11.44 -1.68 -8.33
C ILE A 237 -10.31 -0.68 -8.62
N LEU A 238 -9.52 -0.33 -7.62
CA LEU A 238 -8.40 0.60 -7.78
C LEU A 238 -7.33 0.06 -8.74
N GLU A 239 -7.03 -1.24 -8.68
CA GLU A 239 -6.14 -1.89 -9.65
C GLU A 239 -6.70 -1.85 -11.08
N ILE A 240 -8.02 -2.00 -11.25
CA ILE A 240 -8.67 -1.90 -12.57
C ILE A 240 -8.64 -0.45 -13.07
N CYS A 241 -8.86 0.54 -12.20
CA CYS A 241 -8.79 1.95 -12.55
C CYS A 241 -7.41 2.40 -13.04
N SER A 242 -6.34 1.70 -12.68
CA SER A 242 -4.99 2.00 -13.18
C SER A 242 -4.77 1.62 -14.64
N ASN A 243 -5.74 0.96 -15.30
CA ASN A 243 -5.63 0.49 -16.67
C ASN A 243 -6.19 1.53 -17.66
N GLU A 244 -5.34 2.12 -18.49
CA GLU A 244 -5.72 3.17 -19.45
C GLU A 244 -6.78 2.71 -20.46
N ILE A 245 -6.73 1.45 -20.91
CA ILE A 245 -7.71 0.91 -21.89
C ILE A 245 -9.11 0.91 -21.28
N VAL A 246 -9.22 0.52 -20.00
CA VAL A 246 -10.49 0.52 -19.27
C VAL A 246 -11.01 1.95 -19.10
N ILE A 247 -10.14 2.85 -18.68
CA ILE A 247 -10.51 4.23 -18.40
C ILE A 247 -10.86 5.03 -19.67
N SER A 248 -10.25 4.71 -20.79
CA SER A 248 -10.60 5.33 -22.09
C SER A 248 -11.97 4.88 -22.61
N ASN A 249 -12.47 3.70 -22.20
CA ASN A 249 -13.76 3.17 -22.68
C ASN A 249 -14.93 3.66 -21.81
N LYS A 250 -15.97 4.25 -22.44
CA LYS A 250 -17.14 4.79 -21.74
C LYS A 250 -17.94 3.72 -21.00
N ILE A 251 -18.17 2.56 -21.61
CA ILE A 251 -18.95 1.45 -21.01
C ILE A 251 -18.21 0.93 -19.77
N ALA A 252 -16.88 0.83 -19.85
CA ALA A 252 -16.07 0.43 -18.72
C ALA A 252 -16.13 1.46 -17.56
N ARG A 253 -16.14 2.76 -17.85
CA ARG A 253 -16.31 3.80 -16.81
C ARG A 253 -17.68 3.72 -16.14
N LEU A 254 -18.76 3.51 -16.88
CA LEU A 254 -20.10 3.33 -16.31
C LEU A 254 -20.19 2.06 -15.47
N TRP A 255 -19.57 0.98 -15.93
CA TRP A 255 -19.46 -0.25 -15.16
C TRP A 255 -18.67 -0.02 -13.84
N LEU A 256 -17.56 0.71 -13.88
CA LEU A 256 -16.80 1.09 -12.69
C LEU A 256 -17.65 1.92 -11.72
N LEU A 257 -18.39 2.92 -12.20
CA LEU A 257 -19.30 3.71 -11.37
C LEU A 257 -20.30 2.82 -10.63
N ASN A 258 -20.91 1.84 -11.32
CA ASN A 258 -21.84 0.92 -10.69
C ASN A 258 -21.18 0.05 -9.61
N ASN A 259 -19.93 -0.36 -9.82
CA ASN A 259 -19.17 -1.11 -8.81
C ASN A 259 -18.77 -0.22 -7.62
N PHE A 260 -18.38 1.04 -7.84
CA PHE A 260 -18.12 2.00 -6.76
C PHE A 260 -19.35 2.23 -5.88
N LYS A 261 -20.56 2.28 -6.46
CA LYS A 261 -21.81 2.44 -5.68
C LYS A 261 -22.10 1.27 -4.74
N LEU A 262 -21.48 0.11 -4.92
CA LEU A 262 -21.60 -1.04 -4.02
C LEU A 262 -20.65 -0.96 -2.81
N LEU A 263 -19.65 -0.07 -2.86
CA LEU A 263 -18.69 0.14 -1.77
C LEU A 263 -19.27 1.06 -0.68
N LYS A 264 -18.70 0.96 0.51
CA LYS A 264 -19.00 1.89 1.60
C LYS A 264 -18.37 3.27 1.30
N SER A 265 -19.06 4.33 1.69
CA SER A 265 -18.53 5.70 1.55
C SER A 265 -17.15 5.89 2.19
N SER A 266 -16.89 5.20 3.30
CA SER A 266 -15.59 5.22 3.98
C SER A 266 -14.46 4.61 3.14
N GLU A 267 -14.76 3.63 2.30
CA GLU A 267 -13.79 3.01 1.38
C GLU A 267 -13.51 3.94 0.20
N ILE A 268 -14.58 4.50 -0.41
CA ILE A 268 -14.44 5.43 -1.52
C ILE A 268 -13.65 6.67 -1.12
N LYS A 269 -13.92 7.22 0.07
CA LYS A 269 -13.21 8.35 0.63
C LYS A 269 -11.69 8.16 0.63
N MET A 270 -11.20 6.96 0.92
CA MET A 270 -9.76 6.68 0.95
C MET A 270 -9.08 6.86 -0.41
N ILE A 271 -9.79 6.65 -1.51
CA ILE A 271 -9.22 6.65 -2.85
C ILE A 271 -9.54 7.91 -3.68
N ILE A 272 -10.24 8.87 -3.13
CA ILE A 272 -10.57 10.14 -3.82
C ILE A 272 -9.32 10.80 -4.42
N PRO A 273 -8.16 10.90 -3.75
CA PRO A 273 -6.96 11.49 -4.33
C PRO A 273 -6.52 10.81 -5.63
N TRP A 274 -6.55 9.47 -5.69
CA TRP A 274 -6.21 8.71 -6.90
C TRP A 274 -7.25 8.88 -8.01
N LEU A 275 -8.54 8.99 -7.63
CA LEU A 275 -9.61 9.26 -8.61
C LEU A 275 -9.45 10.65 -9.21
N ILE A 276 -9.10 11.67 -8.43
CA ILE A 276 -8.81 13.03 -8.93
C ILE A 276 -7.61 12.99 -9.88
N ASN A 277 -6.50 12.34 -9.50
CA ASN A 277 -5.34 12.18 -10.38
C ASN A 277 -5.71 11.45 -11.69
N LEU A 278 -6.54 10.43 -11.61
CA LEU A 278 -7.05 9.73 -12.78
C LEU A 278 -7.91 10.64 -13.65
N GLY A 279 -8.78 11.46 -13.05
CA GLY A 279 -9.58 12.46 -13.74
C GLY A 279 -8.74 13.56 -14.40
N LEU A 280 -7.63 13.96 -13.80
CA LEU A 280 -6.68 14.91 -14.38
C LEU A 280 -5.96 14.35 -15.62
N LYS A 281 -5.76 13.05 -15.70
CA LYS A 281 -5.24 12.35 -16.88
C LYS A 281 -6.32 12.12 -17.93
N HIS A 282 -7.54 11.83 -17.50
CA HIS A 282 -8.69 11.50 -18.35
C HIS A 282 -9.94 12.25 -17.89
N TYR A 283 -10.19 13.43 -18.42
CA TYR A 283 -11.26 14.34 -17.97
C TYR A 283 -12.65 13.69 -17.94
N SER A 284 -12.94 12.73 -18.82
CA SER A 284 -14.20 11.98 -18.83
C SER A 284 -14.48 11.23 -17.52
N VAL A 285 -13.44 10.89 -16.74
CA VAL A 285 -13.58 10.23 -15.43
C VAL A 285 -14.28 11.14 -14.42
N PHE A 286 -14.02 12.46 -14.46
CA PHE A 286 -14.74 13.40 -13.62
C PHE A 286 -16.25 13.34 -13.84
N TYR A 287 -16.67 13.32 -15.11
CA TYR A 287 -18.08 13.38 -15.48
C TYR A 287 -18.80 12.04 -15.35
N ASP A 288 -18.13 10.96 -15.73
CA ASP A 288 -18.74 9.62 -15.78
C ASP A 288 -18.64 8.87 -14.45
N ILE A 289 -17.65 9.18 -13.57
CA ILE A 289 -17.42 8.47 -12.31
C ILE A 289 -17.48 9.42 -11.11
N ILE A 290 -16.56 10.41 -11.01
CA ILE A 290 -16.27 11.11 -9.76
C ILE A 290 -17.44 11.99 -9.32
N ILE A 291 -17.92 12.86 -10.20
CA ILE A 291 -19.03 13.77 -9.88
C ILE A 291 -20.32 12.99 -9.54
N PRO A 292 -20.76 11.99 -10.32
CA PRO A 292 -21.92 11.19 -9.96
C PRO A 292 -21.76 10.40 -8.67
N LEU A 293 -20.55 9.94 -8.37
CA LEU A 293 -20.24 9.19 -7.17
C LEU A 293 -20.19 10.09 -5.94
N CYS A 294 -19.45 11.19 -6.01
CA CYS A 294 -19.20 12.06 -4.86
C CYS A 294 -20.41 12.92 -4.49
N SER A 295 -21.27 13.29 -5.44
CA SER A 295 -22.48 14.08 -5.15
C SER A 295 -23.60 13.29 -4.44
N SER A 296 -23.44 11.98 -4.25
CA SER A 296 -24.47 11.11 -3.67
C SER A 296 -24.48 11.03 -2.15
N ASN A 297 -23.45 11.51 -1.45
CA ASN A 297 -23.28 11.35 -0.02
C ASN A 297 -22.44 12.48 0.59
N ASN A 298 -22.91 13.06 1.69
CA ASN A 298 -22.26 14.22 2.33
C ASN A 298 -20.78 13.97 2.68
N ASN A 299 -20.42 12.79 3.18
CA ASN A 299 -19.02 12.47 3.50
C ASN A 299 -18.12 12.45 2.23
N LEU A 300 -18.67 12.01 1.11
CA LEU A 300 -17.94 12.03 -0.17
C LEU A 300 -17.89 13.44 -0.75
N ILE A 301 -18.96 14.25 -0.60
CA ILE A 301 -18.99 15.68 -0.97
C ILE A 301 -17.85 16.41 -0.28
N TYR A 302 -17.77 16.29 1.05
CA TYR A 302 -16.71 16.93 1.85
C TYR A 302 -15.32 16.45 1.43
N SER A 303 -15.15 15.14 1.31
CA SER A 303 -13.84 14.58 0.93
C SER A 303 -13.38 15.01 -0.45
N PHE A 304 -14.29 15.09 -1.44
CA PHE A 304 -13.93 15.52 -2.78
C PHE A 304 -13.64 17.04 -2.82
N PHE A 305 -14.48 17.85 -2.16
CA PHE A 305 -14.30 19.30 -2.09
C PHE A 305 -12.93 19.66 -1.49
N PHE A 306 -12.63 19.17 -0.30
CA PHE A 306 -11.40 19.48 0.40
C PHE A 306 -10.15 18.90 -0.26
N GLU A 307 -10.26 17.76 -0.93
CA GLU A 307 -9.14 17.23 -1.71
C GLU A 307 -8.87 18.06 -2.95
N CYS A 308 -9.90 18.56 -3.64
CA CYS A 308 -9.75 19.52 -4.73
C CYS A 308 -9.16 20.83 -4.25
N ASP A 309 -9.67 21.40 -3.15
CA ASP A 309 -9.16 22.64 -2.55
C ASP A 309 -7.67 22.52 -2.24
N PHE A 310 -7.26 21.43 -1.65
CA PHE A 310 -5.84 21.16 -1.37
C PHE A 310 -4.98 21.08 -2.65
N PHE A 311 -5.42 20.34 -3.67
CA PHE A 311 -4.69 20.26 -4.95
C PHE A 311 -4.66 21.59 -5.70
N MET A 312 -5.63 22.45 -5.49
CA MET A 312 -5.71 23.79 -6.12
C MET A 312 -4.71 24.81 -5.54
N ILE A 313 -3.92 24.46 -4.52
CA ILE A 313 -2.75 25.24 -4.07
C ILE A 313 -1.72 25.32 -5.20
N ASP A 314 -1.53 24.26 -5.97
CA ASP A 314 -0.73 24.28 -7.20
C ASP A 314 -1.46 25.07 -8.31
N LYS A 315 -0.77 26.07 -8.89
CA LYS A 315 -1.34 26.95 -9.93
C LYS A 315 -1.85 26.20 -11.16
N ILE A 316 -1.15 25.16 -11.60
CA ILE A 316 -1.53 24.38 -12.79
C ILE A 316 -2.79 23.57 -12.47
N LEU A 317 -2.84 22.93 -11.31
CA LEU A 317 -3.99 22.17 -10.87
C LEU A 317 -5.18 23.05 -10.56
N TYR A 318 -4.97 24.27 -10.08
CA TYR A 318 -6.01 25.27 -9.90
C TYR A 318 -6.81 25.50 -11.19
N TYR A 319 -6.13 25.82 -12.31
CA TYR A 319 -6.80 26.05 -13.59
C TYR A 319 -7.51 24.79 -14.11
N LYS A 320 -6.97 23.61 -13.84
CA LYS A 320 -7.58 22.34 -14.29
C LYS A 320 -8.78 21.93 -13.45
N LEU A 321 -8.74 22.14 -12.15
CA LEU A 321 -9.77 21.67 -11.21
C LEU A 321 -10.91 22.68 -11.00
N THR A 322 -10.67 23.97 -11.15
CA THR A 322 -11.71 25.00 -10.96
C THR A 322 -12.98 24.75 -11.79
N PRO A 323 -12.92 24.46 -13.11
CA PRO A 323 -14.12 24.17 -13.88
C PRO A 323 -14.85 22.90 -13.40
N ILE A 324 -14.08 21.90 -12.94
CA ILE A 324 -14.61 20.63 -12.42
C ILE A 324 -15.34 20.87 -11.10
N LEU A 325 -14.68 21.61 -10.19
CA LEU A 325 -15.24 21.92 -8.87
C LEU A 325 -16.50 22.79 -9.01
N ASN A 326 -16.49 23.81 -9.86
CA ASN A 326 -17.67 24.64 -10.13
C ASN A 326 -18.84 23.82 -10.63
N ARG A 327 -18.61 22.89 -11.59
CA ARG A 327 -19.66 22.01 -12.09
C ARG A 327 -20.15 21.01 -11.01
N PHE A 328 -19.28 20.57 -10.14
CA PHE A 328 -19.66 19.72 -8.99
C PHE A 328 -20.56 20.51 -8.02
N LEU A 329 -20.15 21.72 -7.62
CA LEU A 329 -20.90 22.58 -6.69
C LEU A 329 -22.28 22.95 -7.25
N GLN A 330 -22.42 23.19 -8.57
CA GLN A 330 -23.71 23.46 -9.22
C GLN A 330 -24.71 22.30 -9.10
N LYS A 331 -24.25 21.07 -8.84
CA LYS A 331 -25.12 19.92 -8.63
C LYS A 331 -25.58 19.71 -7.18
N LEU A 332 -25.00 20.47 -6.25
CA LEU A 332 -25.28 20.35 -4.83
C LEU A 332 -26.38 21.35 -4.40
N ASP A 333 -27.07 21.02 -3.34
CA ASP A 333 -27.95 21.93 -2.62
C ASP A 333 -27.16 23.15 -2.13
N SER A 334 -27.77 24.35 -2.24
CA SER A 334 -27.11 25.61 -1.85
C SER A 334 -26.71 25.66 -0.36
N ASN A 335 -27.45 24.97 0.51
CA ASN A 335 -27.11 24.89 1.93
C ASN A 335 -25.86 24.04 2.15
N ILE A 336 -25.69 22.95 1.39
CA ILE A 336 -24.50 22.11 1.45
C ILE A 336 -23.27 22.95 1.00
N VAL A 337 -23.42 23.72 -0.08
CA VAL A 337 -22.35 24.59 -0.58
C VAL A 337 -21.96 25.63 0.48
N LYS A 338 -22.94 26.30 1.12
CA LYS A 338 -22.68 27.22 2.22
C LYS A 338 -21.93 26.57 3.38
N GLU A 339 -22.32 25.35 3.78
CA GLU A 339 -21.66 24.60 4.84
C GLU A 339 -20.19 24.22 4.46
N LEU A 340 -19.93 23.87 3.21
CA LEU A 340 -18.56 23.60 2.73
C LEU A 340 -17.65 24.82 2.90
N TYR A 341 -18.09 25.98 2.41
CA TYR A 341 -17.33 27.22 2.54
C TYR A 341 -17.21 27.68 4.00
N LYS A 342 -18.25 27.53 4.81
CA LYS A 342 -18.17 27.80 6.26
C LYS A 342 -17.08 26.93 6.92
N THR A 343 -17.01 25.65 6.55
CA THR A 343 -15.96 24.76 7.08
C THR A 343 -14.57 25.20 6.61
N LEU A 344 -14.43 25.59 5.34
CA LEU A 344 -13.16 26.10 4.80
C LEU A 344 -12.71 27.39 5.51
N ASP A 345 -13.63 28.33 5.73
CA ASP A 345 -13.36 29.58 6.43
C ASP A 345 -12.98 29.32 7.90
N PHE A 346 -13.61 28.36 8.56
CA PHE A 346 -13.23 27.95 9.91
C PHE A 346 -11.82 27.38 9.97
N VAL A 347 -11.45 26.51 9.03
CA VAL A 347 -10.09 25.94 8.95
C VAL A 347 -9.06 27.08 8.76
N LYS A 348 -9.31 28.02 7.87
CA LYS A 348 -8.45 29.18 7.66
C LYS A 348 -8.35 30.03 8.92
N PHE A 349 -9.48 30.35 9.53
CA PHE A 349 -9.55 31.13 10.76
C PHE A 349 -8.72 30.52 11.90
N ILE A 350 -8.83 29.21 12.12
CA ILE A 350 -8.03 28.50 13.13
C ILE A 350 -6.53 28.63 12.82
N ASN A 351 -6.10 28.38 11.59
CA ASN A 351 -4.67 28.42 11.24
C ASN A 351 -4.08 29.83 11.31
N GLU A 352 -4.82 30.85 10.89
CA GLU A 352 -4.38 32.24 10.94
C GLU A 352 -4.23 32.71 12.40
N ASN A 353 -5.15 32.38 13.28
CA ASN A 353 -5.13 32.79 14.67
C ASN A 353 -4.03 32.15 15.51
N ILE A 354 -3.55 30.98 15.15
CA ILE A 354 -2.41 30.31 15.83
C ILE A 354 -1.16 31.21 15.82
N PHE A 355 -0.93 31.96 14.73
CA PHE A 355 0.24 32.83 14.60
C PHE A 355 0.14 34.15 15.41
N LEU A 356 -1.02 34.48 15.98
CA LEU A 356 -1.21 35.73 16.72
C LEU A 356 -0.69 35.67 18.17
N ASN A 357 -0.11 34.54 18.62
CA ASN A 357 0.44 34.34 19.97
C ASN A 357 -0.51 34.79 21.10
N LEU A 358 -1.80 34.53 20.96
CA LEU A 358 -2.82 34.90 21.94
C LEU A 358 -2.75 33.98 23.17
N SER A 359 -3.17 34.49 24.34
CA SER A 359 -3.43 33.61 25.49
C SER A 359 -4.56 32.66 25.20
N ASN A 360 -4.52 31.45 25.86
CA ASN A 360 -5.52 30.39 25.65
C ASN A 360 -6.96 30.92 25.83
N SER A 361 -7.22 31.77 26.82
CA SER A 361 -8.55 32.36 27.08
C SER A 361 -9.02 33.29 25.95
N LYS A 362 -8.09 34.10 25.38
CA LYS A 362 -8.41 34.95 24.24
C LYS A 362 -8.69 34.13 22.99
N TRP A 363 -7.92 33.07 22.81
CA TRP A 363 -8.09 32.13 21.70
C TRP A 363 -9.45 31.43 21.76
N GLU A 364 -9.81 30.89 22.94
CA GLU A 364 -11.13 30.28 23.20
C GLU A 364 -12.25 31.28 22.87
N SER A 365 -12.18 32.49 23.42
CA SER A 365 -13.19 33.51 23.18
C SER A 365 -13.37 33.82 21.69
N GLN A 366 -12.29 33.97 20.95
CA GLN A 366 -12.35 34.25 19.51
C GLN A 366 -13.00 33.10 18.73
N VAL A 367 -12.60 31.86 18.99
CA VAL A 367 -13.19 30.70 18.30
C VAL A 367 -14.65 30.49 18.67
N ASN A 368 -14.99 30.63 19.95
CA ASN A 368 -16.36 30.48 20.42
C ASN A 368 -17.27 31.61 19.90
N ASN A 369 -16.77 32.85 19.80
CA ASN A 369 -17.49 33.98 19.16
C ASN A 369 -17.70 33.68 17.67
N TRP A 370 -16.66 33.23 16.95
CA TRP A 370 -16.77 32.88 15.54
C TRP A 370 -17.86 31.82 15.29
N ILE A 371 -17.92 30.78 16.16
CA ILE A 371 -18.93 29.72 16.08
C ILE A 371 -20.31 30.24 16.47
N SER A 372 -20.43 31.11 17.48
CA SER A 372 -21.73 31.68 17.91
C SER A 372 -22.36 32.53 16.82
N GLU A 373 -21.55 33.31 16.10
CA GLU A 373 -22.01 34.14 14.99
C GLU A 373 -22.44 33.35 13.75
N ARG A 374 -21.71 32.30 13.42
CA ARG A 374 -21.86 31.55 12.16
C ARG A 374 -22.50 30.15 12.33
N GLY A 375 -22.74 29.74 13.57
CA GLY A 375 -23.26 28.41 13.93
C GLY A 375 -22.22 27.28 13.88
N PRO A 376 -22.57 26.10 14.38
CA PRO A 376 -21.69 24.93 14.43
C PRO A 376 -21.08 24.57 13.08
N VAL A 377 -19.83 24.09 13.06
CA VAL A 377 -19.04 23.83 11.85
C VAL A 377 -18.77 22.34 11.70
N ARG A 378 -19.01 21.77 10.53
CA ARG A 378 -18.68 20.37 10.25
C ARG A 378 -17.17 20.16 10.18
N LEU A 379 -16.71 18.99 10.62
CA LEU A 379 -15.29 18.64 10.47
C LEU A 379 -14.98 18.32 9.01
N PRO A 380 -13.84 18.76 8.47
CA PRO A 380 -13.50 18.59 7.06
C PRO A 380 -13.36 17.08 6.67
N TRP A 381 -13.03 16.22 7.62
CA TRP A 381 -12.93 14.78 7.39
C TRP A 381 -14.14 13.97 7.84
N ASP A 382 -15.13 14.58 8.49
CA ASP A 382 -16.36 13.91 8.95
C ASP A 382 -17.54 14.86 8.95
N SER A 383 -18.35 14.84 7.90
CA SER A 383 -19.51 15.71 7.74
C SER A 383 -20.65 15.40 8.73
N SER A 384 -20.58 14.29 9.46
CA SER A 384 -21.58 13.91 10.48
C SER A 384 -21.29 14.47 11.86
N THR A 385 -20.10 15.02 12.07
CA THR A 385 -19.63 15.61 13.33
C THR A 385 -19.48 17.12 13.18
N VAL A 386 -20.04 17.89 14.09
CA VAL A 386 -19.95 19.35 14.12
C VAL A 386 -19.13 19.85 15.30
N CYS A 387 -18.24 20.78 15.09
CA CYS A 387 -17.55 21.54 16.11
C CYS A 387 -18.49 22.62 16.63
N ILE A 388 -18.64 22.69 17.96
CA ILE A 388 -19.50 23.64 18.68
C ILE A 388 -18.71 24.59 19.56
N GLY A 389 -17.40 24.42 19.69
CA GLY A 389 -16.50 25.22 20.49
C GLY A 389 -15.13 24.58 20.67
N ILE A 390 -14.29 25.22 21.46
CA ILE A 390 -13.04 24.68 21.96
C ILE A 390 -12.95 24.80 23.48
N ALA A 391 -12.14 23.93 24.12
CA ALA A 391 -11.89 23.98 25.56
C ALA A 391 -10.51 24.59 25.84
N SER A 392 -10.45 25.75 26.49
CA SER A 392 -9.23 26.54 26.67
C SER A 392 -8.18 25.88 27.55
N GLU A 393 -8.60 25.24 28.64
CA GLU A 393 -7.68 24.63 29.62
C GLU A 393 -6.82 23.50 29.06
N ALA A 394 -7.20 22.91 27.92
CA ALA A 394 -6.50 21.81 27.30
C ALA A 394 -5.67 22.19 26.08
N ILE A 395 -5.62 23.49 25.71
CA ILE A 395 -4.75 23.98 24.63
C ILE A 395 -3.29 23.94 25.11
N THR A 396 -2.45 23.24 24.37
CA THR A 396 -1.03 23.11 24.69
C THR A 396 -0.17 23.22 23.45
N VAL A 397 1.01 23.85 23.60
CA VAL A 397 2.04 23.87 22.57
C VAL A 397 3.13 22.88 22.98
N PHE A 398 3.45 21.93 22.13
CA PHE A 398 4.50 20.97 22.44
C PHE A 398 5.87 21.60 22.20
N ASN A 399 6.79 21.30 23.12
CA ASN A 399 8.18 21.76 23.03
C ASN A 399 8.99 20.84 22.09
N SER A 400 8.73 20.93 20.79
CA SER A 400 9.48 20.24 19.74
C SER A 400 9.96 21.23 18.69
N ALA A 401 10.78 20.80 17.73
CA ALA A 401 11.35 21.66 16.69
C ALA A 401 10.29 22.46 15.92
N THR A 402 9.13 21.85 15.65
CA THR A 402 8.03 22.46 14.89
C THR A 402 6.94 23.10 15.77
N LYS A 403 7.08 23.02 17.10
CA LYS A 403 6.13 23.58 18.09
C LYS A 403 4.66 23.35 17.73
N PRO A 404 4.20 22.09 17.56
CA PRO A 404 2.82 21.83 17.14
C PRO A 404 1.84 22.19 18.27
N TRP A 405 0.64 22.59 17.86
CA TRP A 405 -0.43 23.01 18.77
C TRP A 405 -1.46 21.91 18.93
N LYS A 406 -1.73 21.53 20.18
CA LYS A 406 -2.88 20.69 20.54
C LYS A 406 -4.08 21.58 20.79
N ILE A 407 -5.15 21.39 20.03
CA ILE A 407 -6.41 22.14 20.13
C ILE A 407 -7.55 21.18 20.44
N PRO A 408 -8.21 21.29 21.58
CA PRO A 408 -9.34 20.46 21.98
C PRO A 408 -10.65 21.00 21.39
N LEU A 409 -11.14 20.42 20.31
CA LEU A 409 -12.42 20.75 19.71
C LEU A 409 -13.56 20.08 20.52
N ILE A 410 -14.54 20.86 20.95
CA ILE A 410 -15.80 20.32 21.48
C ILE A 410 -16.67 20.00 20.28
N VAL A 411 -16.96 18.72 20.10
CA VAL A 411 -17.72 18.27 18.93
C VAL A 411 -18.98 17.52 19.34
N ARG A 412 -20.01 17.61 18.50
CA ARG A 412 -21.28 16.92 18.65
C ARG A 412 -21.61 16.07 17.43
N ASN A 413 -22.06 14.87 17.68
CA ASN A 413 -22.60 13.95 16.66
C ASN A 413 -23.82 13.18 17.23
N LYS A 414 -24.32 12.19 16.49
CA LYS A 414 -25.46 11.37 16.92
C LYS A 414 -25.27 10.62 18.26
N ASN A 415 -24.04 10.44 18.70
CA ASN A 415 -23.69 9.74 19.95
C ASN A 415 -23.53 10.70 21.14
N GLY A 416 -23.73 12.01 20.95
CA GLY A 416 -23.57 13.04 21.95
C GLY A 416 -22.37 13.94 21.71
N GLU A 417 -21.96 14.64 22.76
CA GLU A 417 -20.83 15.56 22.76
C GLU A 417 -19.57 14.85 23.28
N LYS A 418 -18.44 15.22 22.70
CA LYS A 418 -17.10 14.77 23.14
C LYS A 418 -16.04 15.81 22.77
N ILE A 419 -14.89 15.68 23.40
CA ILE A 419 -13.69 16.43 22.98
C ILE A 419 -12.93 15.60 21.96
N VAL A 420 -12.55 16.22 20.85
CA VAL A 420 -11.61 15.68 19.87
C VAL A 420 -10.38 16.57 19.86
N ASN A 421 -9.25 16.01 20.28
CA ASN A 421 -7.99 16.72 20.26
C ASN A 421 -7.40 16.69 18.85
N ILE A 422 -7.14 17.84 18.27
CA ILE A 422 -6.36 17.95 17.03
C ILE A 422 -4.97 18.48 17.33
N LEU A 423 -3.99 17.93 16.63
CA LEU A 423 -2.63 18.44 16.60
C LEU A 423 -2.43 19.22 15.30
N VAL A 424 -2.23 20.53 15.40
CA VAL A 424 -1.87 21.37 14.25
C VAL A 424 -0.36 21.33 14.12
N LYS A 425 0.13 20.72 13.06
CA LYS A 425 1.55 20.62 12.73
C LYS A 425 1.91 21.61 11.62
N PHE A 426 3.06 22.26 11.74
CA PHE A 426 3.61 23.17 10.73
C PHE A 426 4.63 22.44 9.85
N GLU A 427 4.18 21.35 9.25
CA GLU A 427 4.95 20.52 8.34
C GLU A 427 4.03 19.77 7.37
N ASP A 428 4.62 19.13 6.35
CA ASP A 428 3.89 18.34 5.38
C ASP A 428 3.37 17.03 5.99
N VAL A 429 2.06 16.90 6.15
CA VAL A 429 1.38 15.71 6.72
C VAL A 429 0.83 14.73 5.66
N ARG A 430 1.18 14.92 4.37
CA ARG A 430 0.67 14.05 3.29
C ARG A 430 1.22 12.63 3.38
N LYS A 431 2.46 12.47 3.84
CA LYS A 431 3.07 11.16 4.09
C LYS A 431 2.35 10.41 5.22
N ASP A 432 2.01 11.12 6.28
CA ASP A 432 1.18 10.60 7.38
C ASP A 432 -0.20 10.19 6.88
N LYS A 433 -0.87 11.03 6.08
CA LYS A 433 -2.16 10.72 5.46
C LYS A 433 -2.08 9.45 4.60
N LEU A 434 -1.07 9.34 3.74
CA LEU A 434 -0.84 8.14 2.93
C LEU A 434 -0.66 6.91 3.81
N THR A 435 0.14 7.01 4.88
CA THR A 435 0.39 5.89 5.79
C THR A 435 -0.88 5.43 6.49
N MET A 436 -1.77 6.34 6.87
CA MET A 436 -3.09 5.97 7.41
C MET A 436 -3.97 5.28 6.38
N ILE A 437 -3.93 5.69 5.13
CA ILE A 437 -4.66 5.01 4.03
C ILE A 437 -4.08 3.61 3.80
N VAL A 438 -2.76 3.47 3.71
CA VAL A 438 -2.07 2.17 3.60
C VAL A 438 -2.42 1.26 4.78
N SER A 439 -2.48 1.80 6.01
CA SER A 439 -2.88 1.07 7.21
C SER A 439 -4.29 0.50 7.10
N LYS A 440 -5.26 1.27 6.58
CA LYS A 440 -6.62 0.80 6.34
C LYS A 440 -6.67 -0.33 5.31
N PHE A 441 -5.89 -0.23 4.23
CA PHE A 441 -5.76 -1.32 3.25
C PHE A 441 -5.08 -2.56 3.84
N LEU A 442 -4.06 -2.39 4.69
CA LEU A 442 -3.43 -3.51 5.41
C LEU A 442 -4.42 -4.23 6.32
N ASN A 443 -5.23 -3.49 7.08
CA ASN A 443 -6.28 -4.07 7.93
C ASN A 443 -7.27 -4.91 7.11
N ASN A 444 -7.64 -4.47 5.91
CA ASN A 444 -8.56 -5.20 5.03
C ASN A 444 -7.90 -6.46 4.45
N ILE A 445 -6.69 -6.35 3.89
CA ILE A 445 -5.99 -7.44 3.19
C ILE A 445 -5.49 -8.50 4.19
N CYS A 446 -4.97 -8.05 5.32
CA CYS A 446 -4.40 -8.91 6.36
C CYS A 446 -5.36 -9.16 7.52
N LYS A 447 -6.69 -9.07 7.27
CA LYS A 447 -7.73 -9.24 8.29
C LYS A 447 -7.46 -10.47 9.17
N GLY A 448 -7.51 -10.26 10.49
CA GLY A 448 -7.26 -11.27 11.53
C GLY A 448 -5.78 -11.42 11.93
N LEU A 449 -4.82 -10.98 11.10
CA LEU A 449 -3.39 -11.01 11.38
C LEU A 449 -2.86 -9.68 11.93
N VAL A 450 -3.44 -8.56 11.49
CA VAL A 450 -3.08 -7.20 11.89
C VAL A 450 -4.27 -6.50 12.52
N ASP A 451 -3.98 -5.49 13.34
CA ASP A 451 -4.95 -4.57 13.95
C ASP A 451 -4.25 -3.21 14.12
N ILE A 452 -4.25 -2.41 13.03
CA ILE A 452 -3.62 -1.09 12.99
C ILE A 452 -4.66 -0.05 13.39
N GLU A 453 -4.41 0.67 14.46
CA GLU A 453 -5.20 1.86 14.81
C GLU A 453 -4.95 2.96 13.77
N THR A 454 -6.03 3.63 13.34
CA THR A 454 -5.93 4.69 12.35
C THR A 454 -6.66 5.94 12.83
N TYR A 455 -6.10 7.11 12.55
CA TYR A 455 -6.64 8.41 12.89
C TYR A 455 -6.79 9.29 11.65
N ASN A 456 -7.56 10.37 11.77
CA ASN A 456 -7.78 11.27 10.65
C ASN A 456 -6.63 12.27 10.51
N ILE A 457 -6.25 12.53 9.26
CA ILE A 457 -5.22 13.52 8.91
C ILE A 457 -5.78 14.40 7.81
N PHE A 458 -5.69 15.69 8.01
CA PHE A 458 -6.19 16.69 7.10
C PHE A 458 -5.07 17.66 6.71
N PRO A 459 -4.44 17.52 5.55
CA PRO A 459 -3.54 18.52 4.99
C PRO A 459 -4.31 19.80 4.70
N VAL A 460 -3.84 20.92 5.24
CA VAL A 460 -4.44 22.25 5.02
C VAL A 460 -3.65 22.99 3.97
N TYR A 461 -2.32 23.03 4.14
CA TYR A 461 -1.35 23.58 3.20
C TYR A 461 -0.20 22.59 3.03
N GLU A 462 0.71 22.87 2.11
CA GLU A 462 1.91 22.05 1.94
C GLU A 462 2.80 21.99 3.19
N THR A 463 2.72 23.03 4.02
CA THR A 463 3.54 23.18 5.24
C THR A 463 2.70 23.18 6.51
N CYS A 464 1.45 22.76 6.45
CA CYS A 464 0.57 22.71 7.61
C CYS A 464 -0.52 21.67 7.46
N GLY A 465 -0.82 20.96 8.55
CA GLY A 465 -1.94 20.02 8.59
C GLY A 465 -2.44 19.73 10.00
N TRP A 466 -3.65 19.18 10.04
CA TRP A 466 -4.32 18.77 11.27
C TRP A 466 -4.29 17.24 11.41
N ILE A 467 -3.90 16.78 12.58
CA ILE A 467 -3.86 15.35 12.93
C ILE A 467 -4.79 15.12 14.12
N GLU A 468 -5.76 14.22 13.98
CA GLU A 468 -6.57 13.76 15.11
C GLU A 468 -5.70 12.95 16.06
N MET A 469 -5.64 13.36 17.32
CA MET A 469 -4.83 12.68 18.33
C MET A 469 -5.53 11.41 18.83
N VAL A 470 -4.75 10.36 19.00
CA VAL A 470 -5.23 9.11 19.60
C VAL A 470 -5.33 9.31 21.13
N GLU A 471 -6.56 9.24 21.64
CA GLU A 471 -6.82 9.43 23.06
C GLU A 471 -6.26 8.28 23.92
N LYS A 472 -5.94 8.59 25.17
CA LYS A 472 -5.53 7.60 26.18
C LYS A 472 -4.37 6.72 25.69
N SER A 473 -3.37 7.36 25.11
CA SER A 473 -2.13 6.74 24.68
C SER A 473 -0.92 7.40 25.36
N SER A 474 0.16 6.66 25.52
CA SER A 474 1.44 7.17 26.01
C SER A 474 2.56 6.70 25.08
N THR A 475 3.63 7.48 24.97
CA THR A 475 4.79 7.06 24.20
C THR A 475 5.52 5.90 24.92
N MET A 476 6.18 5.03 24.16
CA MET A 476 7.05 4.02 24.78
C MET A 476 8.18 4.68 25.57
N TYR A 477 8.59 5.87 25.18
CA TYR A 477 9.56 6.67 25.93
C TYR A 477 9.03 7.04 27.31
N ASP A 478 7.80 7.59 27.42
CA ASP A 478 7.19 7.94 28.70
C ASP A 478 7.01 6.71 29.59
N ILE A 479 6.57 5.59 29.02
CA ILE A 479 6.40 4.34 29.78
C ILE A 479 7.72 3.94 30.46
N LYS A 480 8.82 3.98 29.73
CA LYS A 480 10.13 3.56 30.19
C LYS A 480 10.79 4.57 31.13
N HIS A 481 10.73 5.86 30.80
CA HIS A 481 11.53 6.89 31.49
C HIS A 481 10.73 7.73 32.48
N LYS A 482 9.47 8.05 32.20
CA LYS A 482 8.62 8.86 33.09
C LYS A 482 7.88 8.00 34.11
N TYR A 483 7.20 6.93 33.64
CA TYR A 483 6.48 6.02 34.53
C TYR A 483 7.38 4.94 35.13
N LYS A 484 8.59 4.76 34.58
CA LYS A 484 9.63 3.81 35.08
C LYS A 484 9.10 2.38 35.26
N THR A 485 8.27 1.93 34.30
CA THR A 485 7.63 0.62 34.33
C THR A 485 7.87 -0.15 33.03
N THR A 486 7.63 -1.46 33.05
CA THR A 486 7.68 -2.28 31.84
C THR A 486 6.41 -2.13 31.02
N LEU A 487 6.50 -2.35 29.70
CA LEU A 487 5.34 -2.32 28.82
C LEU A 487 4.23 -3.28 29.28
N GLN A 488 4.60 -4.48 29.76
CA GLN A 488 3.65 -5.46 30.30
C GLN A 488 2.91 -4.92 31.51
N ASN A 489 3.62 -4.41 32.53
CA ASN A 489 3.02 -3.89 33.73
C ASN A 489 2.14 -2.68 33.44
N TYR A 490 2.62 -1.74 32.60
CA TYR A 490 1.84 -0.58 32.19
C TYR A 490 0.47 -0.96 31.59
N ILE A 491 0.45 -1.94 30.67
CA ILE A 491 -0.82 -2.37 30.05
C ILE A 491 -1.70 -3.12 31.07
N MET A 492 -1.12 -3.93 31.94
CA MET A 492 -1.86 -4.66 32.96
C MET A 492 -2.49 -3.74 34.00
N ASP A 493 -1.76 -2.73 34.47
CA ASP A 493 -2.25 -1.73 35.44
C ASP A 493 -3.44 -0.96 34.88
N LEU A 494 -3.44 -0.68 33.58
CA LEU A 494 -4.58 -0.05 32.90
C LEU A 494 -5.75 -1.02 32.61
N ASN A 495 -5.51 -2.34 32.70
CA ASN A 495 -6.48 -3.40 32.41
C ASN A 495 -6.46 -4.51 33.46
N PRO A 496 -6.83 -4.26 34.73
CA PRO A 496 -6.66 -5.21 35.83
C PRO A 496 -7.41 -6.55 35.64
N ASN A 497 -8.42 -6.57 34.80
CA ASN A 497 -9.23 -7.77 34.54
C ASN A 497 -8.73 -8.62 33.36
N ILE A 498 -7.64 -8.22 32.68
CA ILE A 498 -7.09 -8.98 31.56
C ILE A 498 -6.05 -9.99 32.05
N THR A 499 -6.11 -11.23 31.56
CA THR A 499 -5.04 -12.20 31.85
C THR A 499 -3.84 -11.94 30.95
N VAL A 500 -2.62 -12.22 31.43
CA VAL A 500 -1.36 -12.09 30.68
C VAL A 500 -1.44 -12.81 29.33
N LYS A 501 -2.06 -13.99 29.29
CA LYS A 501 -2.26 -14.75 28.05
C LYS A 501 -3.10 -13.96 27.02
N LYS A 502 -4.28 -13.47 27.43
CA LYS A 502 -5.16 -12.67 26.54
C LYS A 502 -4.49 -11.38 26.06
N MET A 503 -3.76 -10.74 26.96
CA MET A 503 -2.99 -9.54 26.64
C MET A 503 -1.95 -9.83 25.55
N ARG A 504 -1.15 -10.90 25.69
CA ARG A 504 -0.16 -11.33 24.69
C ARG A 504 -0.79 -11.69 23.34
N GLU A 505 -1.94 -12.38 23.34
CA GLU A 505 -2.68 -12.71 22.13
C GLU A 505 -3.15 -11.47 21.36
N LYS A 506 -3.60 -10.42 22.06
CA LYS A 506 -3.92 -9.12 21.44
C LYS A 506 -2.65 -8.42 20.94
N PHE A 507 -1.60 -8.42 21.77
CA PHE A 507 -0.37 -7.72 21.48
C PHE A 507 0.36 -8.26 20.24
N ILE A 508 0.29 -9.57 19.98
CA ILE A 508 0.82 -10.18 18.75
C ILE A 508 0.33 -9.45 17.52
N LYS A 509 -0.99 -9.20 17.40
CA LYS A 509 -1.56 -8.55 16.22
C LYS A 509 -1.01 -7.14 16.01
N THR A 510 -0.85 -6.37 17.08
CA THR A 510 -0.34 -5.00 16.99
C THR A 510 1.17 -4.99 16.70
N CYS A 511 1.94 -5.95 17.24
CA CYS A 511 3.34 -6.14 16.87
C CYS A 511 3.50 -6.48 15.38
N VAL A 512 2.71 -7.43 14.87
CA VAL A 512 2.68 -7.74 13.43
C VAL A 512 2.35 -6.51 12.63
N SER A 513 1.33 -5.74 13.06
CA SER A 513 0.92 -4.49 12.44
C SER A 513 2.07 -3.48 12.33
N SER A 514 2.73 -3.22 13.46
CA SER A 514 3.87 -2.32 13.59
C SER A 514 5.00 -2.73 12.63
N CYS A 515 5.43 -3.99 12.70
CA CYS A 515 6.54 -4.49 11.87
C CYS A 515 6.22 -4.47 10.39
N VAL A 516 5.04 -4.96 9.99
CA VAL A 516 4.65 -5.08 8.59
C VAL A 516 4.42 -3.72 7.95
N LEU A 517 3.78 -2.78 8.64
CA LEU A 517 3.58 -1.41 8.17
C LEU A 517 4.93 -0.70 7.96
N CYS A 518 5.79 -0.72 8.98
CA CYS A 518 7.11 -0.09 8.89
C CYS A 518 7.96 -0.69 7.78
N TYR A 519 7.91 -2.01 7.61
CA TYR A 519 8.65 -2.68 6.54
C TYR A 519 8.18 -2.26 5.16
N VAL A 520 6.86 -2.29 4.89
CA VAL A 520 6.31 -1.97 3.57
C VAL A 520 6.47 -0.51 3.22
N MET A 521 6.23 0.37 4.18
CA MET A 521 6.40 1.80 3.98
C MET A 521 7.88 2.23 4.01
N GLY A 522 8.79 1.37 4.48
CA GLY A 522 10.20 1.73 4.66
C GLY A 522 10.37 2.91 5.61
N VAL A 523 9.67 2.86 6.76
CA VAL A 523 9.60 3.99 7.70
C VAL A 523 10.93 4.14 8.44
N GLY A 524 11.52 5.34 8.36
CA GLY A 524 12.73 5.74 9.09
C GLY A 524 12.42 6.45 10.41
N ASP A 525 13.47 6.90 11.08
CA ASP A 525 13.46 7.67 12.36
C ASP A 525 12.56 7.07 13.47
N ARG A 526 12.65 5.75 13.69
CA ARG A 526 11.83 5.07 14.70
C ARG A 526 12.51 5.07 16.07
N HIS A 527 12.27 6.11 16.87
CA HIS A 527 12.63 6.19 18.29
C HIS A 527 11.39 5.96 19.18
N LEU A 528 11.59 5.80 20.49
CA LEU A 528 10.51 5.42 21.41
C LEU A 528 9.41 6.48 21.57
N GLU A 529 9.68 7.74 21.24
CA GLU A 529 8.68 8.82 21.24
C GLU A 529 7.75 8.73 20.03
N ASN A 530 8.19 8.07 18.91
CA ASN A 530 7.37 7.85 17.72
C ASN A 530 6.55 6.55 17.77
N ILE A 531 6.50 5.89 18.93
CA ILE A 531 5.71 4.68 19.17
C ILE A 531 4.79 4.93 20.37
N LEU A 532 3.49 5.01 20.10
CA LEU A 532 2.47 5.11 21.14
C LEU A 532 1.96 3.73 21.54
N VAL A 533 1.56 3.64 22.79
CA VAL A 533 0.83 2.50 23.36
C VAL A 533 -0.52 3.00 23.85
N THR A 534 -1.59 2.46 23.30
CA THR A 534 -2.95 2.82 23.72
C THR A 534 -3.31 2.13 25.05
N LYS A 535 -4.37 2.61 25.72
CA LYS A 535 -4.85 2.02 26.97
C LYS A 535 -5.12 0.51 26.86
N ASP A 536 -5.63 0.04 25.74
CA ASP A 536 -5.94 -1.38 25.49
C ASP A 536 -4.74 -2.19 24.97
N GLY A 537 -3.54 -1.59 24.95
CA GLY A 537 -2.27 -2.25 24.65
C GLY A 537 -1.95 -2.35 23.16
N LYS A 538 -2.55 -1.54 22.30
CA LYS A 538 -2.18 -1.47 20.90
C LYS A 538 -0.94 -0.60 20.71
N LEU A 539 -0.04 -1.06 19.83
CA LEU A 539 1.08 -0.27 19.32
C LEU A 539 0.64 0.57 18.13
N LEU A 540 1.04 1.83 18.12
CA LEU A 540 0.72 2.77 17.07
C LEU A 540 1.97 3.60 16.74
N HIS A 541 2.38 3.60 15.48
CA HIS A 541 3.41 4.53 15.02
C HIS A 541 2.81 5.88 14.67
N ILE A 542 3.55 6.93 15.01
CA ILE A 542 3.25 8.32 14.63
C ILE A 542 4.46 8.94 13.95
N ASP A 543 4.28 10.06 13.30
CA ASP A 543 5.31 10.81 12.58
C ASP A 543 5.97 10.01 11.45
N PHE A 544 5.41 10.14 10.27
CA PHE A 544 5.85 9.45 9.06
C PHE A 544 6.59 10.39 8.08
N SER A 545 7.32 11.35 8.59
CA SER A 545 8.12 12.28 7.78
C SER A 545 9.16 11.57 6.92
N TYR A 546 9.66 10.41 7.38
CA TYR A 546 10.66 9.58 6.70
C TYR A 546 10.06 8.23 6.29
N ILE A 547 9.87 8.04 5.00
CA ILE A 547 9.32 6.81 4.39
C ILE A 547 10.12 6.41 3.14
N LEU A 548 9.83 5.23 2.59
CA LEU A 548 10.51 4.64 1.42
C LEU A 548 12.02 4.42 1.61
N GLY A 549 12.44 4.16 2.85
CA GLY A 549 13.84 3.90 3.18
C GLY A 549 14.67 5.15 3.41
N ASP A 550 14.02 6.31 3.47
CA ASP A 550 14.62 7.54 3.92
C ASP A 550 14.79 7.50 5.45
N ASP A 551 15.98 7.89 5.96
CA ASP A 551 16.27 7.92 7.39
C ASP A 551 17.32 9.00 7.68
N PRO A 552 17.06 9.96 8.59
CA PRO A 552 17.98 11.06 8.88
C PRO A 552 19.30 10.59 9.51
N LYS A 553 19.31 9.39 10.10
CA LYS A 553 20.48 8.85 10.82
C LYS A 553 21.30 7.85 9.98
N ASN A 554 20.95 7.61 8.72
CA ASN A 554 21.54 6.58 7.85
C ASN A 554 21.56 5.15 8.46
N LEU A 555 20.85 4.94 9.55
CA LEU A 555 20.70 3.65 10.23
C LEU A 555 19.46 2.96 9.65
N LYS A 556 19.65 2.21 8.57
CA LYS A 556 18.57 1.47 7.91
C LYS A 556 18.10 0.28 8.78
N VAL A 557 17.19 0.56 9.68
CA VAL A 557 16.48 -0.49 10.44
C VAL A 557 15.27 -0.92 9.62
N GLU A 558 15.26 -2.18 9.19
CA GLU A 558 14.18 -2.71 8.36
C GLU A 558 12.84 -2.81 9.11
N MET A 559 12.91 -3.15 10.42
CA MET A 559 11.77 -3.18 11.34
C MET A 559 12.20 -2.72 12.73
N LYS A 560 11.38 -1.92 13.39
CA LYS A 560 11.64 -1.55 14.80
C LYS A 560 10.99 -2.58 15.71
N ILE A 561 11.81 -3.45 16.32
CA ILE A 561 11.40 -4.40 17.34
C ILE A 561 12.23 -4.11 18.58
N THR A 562 11.60 -3.58 19.63
CA THR A 562 12.29 -3.22 20.86
C THR A 562 12.38 -4.41 21.82
N GLU A 563 13.31 -4.34 22.76
CA GLU A 563 13.43 -5.34 23.82
C GLU A 563 12.12 -5.46 24.63
N ASP A 564 11.46 -4.35 24.93
CA ASP A 564 10.18 -4.34 25.64
C ASP A 564 9.08 -5.08 24.86
N MET A 565 9.06 -4.96 23.52
CA MET A 565 8.12 -5.72 22.68
C MET A 565 8.42 -7.22 22.73
N VAL A 566 9.69 -7.62 22.70
CA VAL A 566 10.11 -9.03 22.80
C VAL A 566 9.76 -9.60 24.18
N ASN A 567 10.03 -8.84 25.26
CA ASN A 567 9.72 -9.23 26.64
C ASN A 567 8.20 -9.38 26.84
N MET A 568 7.41 -8.46 26.25
CA MET A 568 5.95 -8.54 26.27
C MET A 568 5.43 -9.83 25.59
N LEU A 569 6.10 -10.29 24.52
CA LEU A 569 5.81 -11.57 23.87
C LEU A 569 6.34 -12.80 24.66
N GLY A 570 7.02 -12.58 25.78
CA GLY A 570 7.57 -13.64 26.64
C GLY A 570 8.98 -14.10 26.29
N GLY A 571 9.71 -13.28 25.52
CA GLY A 571 11.07 -13.55 25.07
C GLY A 571 11.14 -14.29 23.73
N ILE A 572 12.32 -14.29 23.11
CA ILE A 572 12.57 -14.84 21.75
C ILE A 572 12.26 -16.33 21.60
N ASN A 573 12.34 -17.12 22.71
CA ASN A 573 12.08 -18.54 22.71
C ASN A 573 10.62 -18.90 23.05
N SER A 574 9.76 -17.90 23.29
CA SER A 574 8.38 -18.14 23.69
C SER A 574 7.50 -18.62 22.53
N LYS A 575 6.43 -19.34 22.87
CA LYS A 575 5.39 -19.71 21.90
C LYS A 575 4.76 -18.49 21.24
N PHE A 576 4.57 -17.38 21.99
CA PHE A 576 3.94 -16.17 21.48
C PHE A 576 4.85 -15.44 20.48
N TYR A 577 6.17 -15.45 20.69
CA TYR A 577 7.12 -14.90 19.73
C TYR A 577 7.15 -15.70 18.42
N ASN A 578 7.07 -17.04 18.50
CA ASN A 578 6.98 -17.87 17.30
C ASN A 578 5.68 -17.61 16.51
N ILE A 579 4.52 -17.49 17.19
CA ILE A 579 3.26 -17.10 16.55
C ILE A 579 3.37 -15.71 15.91
N PHE A 580 4.03 -14.77 16.57
CA PHE A 580 4.28 -13.43 15.99
C PHE A 580 5.07 -13.52 14.67
N LYS A 581 6.17 -14.28 14.61
CA LYS A 581 6.96 -14.49 13.39
C LYS A 581 6.15 -15.13 12.27
N GLU A 582 5.39 -16.18 12.58
CA GLU A 582 4.51 -16.85 11.62
C GLU A 582 3.46 -15.87 11.06
N ASN A 583 2.85 -15.05 11.91
CA ASN A 583 1.86 -14.06 11.49
C ASN A 583 2.49 -12.95 10.63
N CYS A 584 3.72 -12.51 10.91
CA CYS A 584 4.47 -11.61 10.03
C CYS A 584 4.65 -12.22 8.64
N SER A 585 5.06 -13.49 8.58
CA SER A 585 5.22 -14.22 7.32
C SER A 585 3.90 -14.36 6.55
N LEU A 586 2.79 -14.68 7.24
CA LEU A 586 1.47 -14.81 6.63
C LEU A 586 0.95 -13.45 6.11
N ALA A 587 1.10 -12.38 6.89
CA ALA A 587 0.73 -11.03 6.46
C ALA A 587 1.54 -10.60 5.24
N TYR A 588 2.85 -10.83 5.27
CA TYR A 588 3.74 -10.54 4.16
C TYR A 588 3.35 -11.28 2.87
N LYS A 589 2.99 -12.57 2.95
CA LYS A 589 2.49 -13.34 1.80
C LYS A 589 1.25 -12.71 1.19
N LYS A 590 0.29 -12.29 2.02
CA LYS A 590 -0.95 -11.61 1.53
C LYS A 590 -0.63 -10.29 0.84
N MET A 591 0.32 -9.53 1.37
CA MET A 591 0.74 -8.26 0.79
C MET A 591 1.43 -8.44 -0.56
N ARG A 592 2.32 -9.41 -0.68
CA ARG A 592 3.02 -9.71 -1.93
C ARG A 592 2.06 -9.98 -3.09
N LEU A 593 0.96 -10.67 -2.84
CA LEU A 593 -0.08 -10.92 -3.84
C LEU A 593 -0.72 -9.64 -4.39
N ARG A 594 -0.56 -8.51 -3.69
CA ARG A 594 -1.12 -7.20 -4.02
C ARG A 594 -0.04 -6.17 -4.35
N SER A 595 1.11 -6.59 -4.88
CA SER A 595 2.22 -5.68 -5.22
C SER A 595 1.77 -4.52 -6.12
N SER A 596 0.85 -4.77 -7.06
CA SER A 596 0.26 -3.73 -7.92
C SER A 596 -0.48 -2.66 -7.11
N LEU A 597 -1.26 -3.07 -6.11
CA LEU A 597 -1.98 -2.14 -5.25
C LEU A 597 -1.02 -1.23 -4.47
N TRP A 598 0.02 -1.79 -3.87
CA TRP A 598 1.00 -1.00 -3.12
C TRP A 598 1.70 0.01 -4.02
N TYR A 599 2.05 -0.37 -5.25
CA TYR A 599 2.59 0.56 -6.23
C TYR A 599 1.61 1.71 -6.53
N ILE A 600 0.33 1.40 -6.75
CA ILE A 600 -0.71 2.41 -7.01
C ILE A 600 -0.86 3.33 -5.79
N LEU A 601 -0.93 2.78 -4.57
CA LEU A 601 -1.07 3.58 -3.36
C LEU A 601 0.13 4.51 -3.15
N LEU A 602 1.35 4.01 -3.28
CA LEU A 602 2.56 4.82 -3.11
C LEU A 602 2.73 5.86 -4.23
N SER A 603 2.12 5.68 -5.41
CA SER A 603 2.13 6.69 -6.46
C SER A 603 1.47 8.02 -6.04
N TYR A 604 0.72 8.04 -4.93
CA TYR A 604 0.23 9.26 -4.28
C TYR A 604 1.35 10.27 -4.03
N LEU A 605 2.51 9.82 -3.60
CA LEU A 605 3.67 10.68 -3.35
C LEU A 605 4.15 11.38 -4.62
N ASN A 606 4.07 10.70 -5.76
CA ASN A 606 4.50 11.27 -7.04
C ASN A 606 3.61 12.42 -7.51
N PHE A 607 2.28 12.30 -7.35
CA PHE A 607 1.36 13.32 -7.88
C PHE A 607 0.84 14.32 -6.84
N SER A 608 0.98 14.05 -5.55
CA SER A 608 0.51 14.93 -4.47
C SER A 608 1.58 15.84 -3.89
N LEU A 609 2.86 15.49 -4.05
CA LEU A 609 3.98 16.30 -3.57
C LEU A 609 4.45 17.24 -4.69
N PRO A 610 4.51 18.56 -4.46
CA PRO A 610 4.99 19.48 -5.48
C PRO A 610 6.51 19.41 -5.64
N SER A 611 6.99 20.16 -6.60
CA SER A 611 8.29 20.15 -7.27
C SER A 611 9.56 19.94 -6.44
N ILE A 612 9.57 20.23 -5.14
CA ILE A 612 10.79 20.13 -4.30
C ILE A 612 11.14 18.66 -4.01
N ASP A 613 10.12 17.82 -3.76
CA ASP A 613 10.30 16.39 -3.49
C ASP A 613 9.98 15.49 -4.71
N ALA A 614 9.58 16.08 -5.84
CA ALA A 614 9.18 15.34 -7.04
C ALA A 614 10.28 14.38 -7.55
N PHE A 615 11.55 14.77 -7.42
CA PHE A 615 12.69 13.91 -7.76
C PHE A 615 12.91 12.77 -6.77
N LYS A 616 12.47 12.92 -5.52
CA LYS A 616 12.64 11.93 -4.47
C LYS A 616 11.65 10.78 -4.58
N TYR A 617 10.43 11.03 -5.09
CA TYR A 617 9.35 10.05 -5.15
C TYR A 617 8.92 9.74 -6.59
N THR A 618 9.88 9.60 -7.50
CA THR A 618 9.61 9.22 -8.90
C THR A 618 8.99 7.82 -8.99
N GLU A 619 8.33 7.53 -10.12
CA GLU A 619 7.81 6.18 -10.40
C GLU A 619 8.88 5.10 -10.30
N LEU A 620 10.13 5.42 -10.67
CA LEU A 620 11.25 4.50 -10.58
C LEU A 620 11.62 4.19 -9.11
N VAL A 621 11.64 5.20 -8.25
CA VAL A 621 11.92 5.03 -6.81
C VAL A 621 10.85 4.17 -6.17
N ILE A 622 9.57 4.46 -6.42
CA ILE A 622 8.43 3.69 -5.92
C ILE A 622 8.49 2.25 -6.42
N LYS A 623 8.74 2.06 -7.72
CA LYS A 623 8.90 0.73 -8.32
C LYS A 623 10.00 -0.08 -7.64
N ASN A 624 11.18 0.52 -7.47
CA ASN A 624 12.33 -0.15 -6.85
C ASN A 624 12.02 -0.50 -5.40
N HIS A 625 11.42 0.41 -4.66
CA HIS A 625 10.99 0.15 -3.27
C HIS A 625 10.05 -1.07 -3.17
N ILE A 626 9.04 -1.16 -4.05
CA ILE A 626 8.12 -2.31 -4.08
C ILE A 626 8.85 -3.60 -4.46
N ILE A 627 9.76 -3.56 -5.43
CA ILE A 627 10.53 -4.73 -5.84
C ILE A 627 11.43 -5.22 -4.71
N GLU A 628 12.11 -4.32 -4.01
CA GLU A 628 13.00 -4.65 -2.90
C GLU A 628 12.25 -5.18 -1.68
N ARG A 629 11.10 -4.58 -1.34
CA ARG A 629 10.36 -4.93 -0.13
C ARG A 629 9.42 -6.11 -0.31
N LEU A 630 8.77 -6.25 -1.45
CA LEU A 630 7.79 -7.31 -1.69
C LEU A 630 8.33 -8.48 -2.51
N LEU A 631 9.52 -8.36 -3.11
CA LEU A 631 10.19 -9.44 -3.86
C LEU A 631 9.22 -10.17 -4.82
N PRO A 632 8.53 -9.46 -5.72
CA PRO A 632 7.49 -10.06 -6.54
C PRO A 632 7.99 -11.16 -7.49
N GLY A 633 9.31 -11.23 -7.72
CA GLY A 633 9.95 -12.28 -8.53
C GLY A 633 10.31 -13.56 -7.77
N GLU A 634 10.23 -13.56 -6.44
CA GLU A 634 10.61 -14.71 -5.62
C GLU A 634 9.42 -15.63 -5.37
N ASN A 635 9.71 -16.91 -5.06
CA ASN A 635 8.65 -17.81 -4.61
C ASN A 635 8.23 -17.47 -3.16
N ASN A 636 7.03 -17.90 -2.77
CA ASN A 636 6.47 -17.56 -1.46
C ASN A 636 7.28 -18.12 -0.28
N SER A 637 7.94 -19.26 -0.47
CA SER A 637 8.75 -19.89 0.58
C SER A 637 10.03 -19.09 0.83
N GLU A 638 10.77 -18.75 -0.23
CA GLU A 638 12.01 -17.98 -0.14
C GLU A 638 11.74 -16.57 0.44
N ALA A 639 10.69 -15.90 -0.05
CA ALA A 639 10.30 -14.59 0.46
C ALA A 639 9.86 -14.65 1.94
N SER A 640 9.22 -15.74 2.37
CA SER A 640 8.83 -15.94 3.76
C SER A 640 10.02 -16.18 4.68
N MET A 641 11.03 -16.94 4.23
CA MET A 641 12.26 -17.11 4.99
C MET A 641 13.00 -15.79 5.18
N GLN A 642 13.01 -14.94 4.14
CA GLN A 642 13.65 -13.64 4.21
C GLN A 642 12.98 -12.71 5.23
N ILE A 643 11.63 -12.64 5.26
CA ILE A 643 10.94 -11.79 6.24
C ILE A 643 11.13 -12.30 7.67
N ILE A 644 11.18 -13.62 7.89
CA ILE A 644 11.47 -14.20 9.20
C ILE A 644 12.90 -13.84 9.63
N ASP A 645 13.88 -13.93 8.73
CA ASP A 645 15.26 -13.54 9.00
C ASP A 645 15.37 -12.05 9.35
N ILE A 646 14.60 -11.18 8.68
CA ILE A 646 14.53 -9.74 9.03
C ILE A 646 13.97 -9.55 10.43
N VAL A 647 12.89 -10.24 10.80
CA VAL A 647 12.32 -10.17 12.17
C VAL A 647 13.33 -10.62 13.20
N ASP A 648 14.02 -11.74 12.97
CA ASP A 648 15.01 -12.28 13.91
C ASP A 648 16.25 -11.38 14.03
N ARG A 649 16.72 -10.76 12.94
CA ARG A 649 17.82 -9.78 12.98
C ARG A 649 17.40 -8.50 13.71
N SER A 650 16.21 -7.98 13.41
CA SER A 650 15.70 -6.75 14.02
C SER A 650 15.49 -6.87 15.52
N SER A 651 15.14 -8.06 16.04
CA SER A 651 15.00 -8.30 17.48
C SER A 651 16.33 -8.51 18.20
N LYS A 652 17.41 -8.87 17.49
CA LYS A 652 18.76 -9.05 18.06
C LYS A 652 19.59 -7.77 18.07
N THR A 653 19.28 -6.79 17.25
CA THR A 653 20.04 -5.54 17.08
C THR A 653 19.73 -4.48 18.15
N SER A 654 19.39 -4.88 19.36
CA SER A 654 19.09 -3.94 20.47
C SER A 654 20.23 -2.94 20.74
N TRP A 655 21.50 -3.31 20.46
CA TRP A 655 22.65 -2.46 20.70
C TRP A 655 22.72 -1.23 19.79
N THR A 656 22.50 -1.39 18.49
CA THR A 656 22.44 -0.25 17.54
C THR A 656 21.21 0.64 17.78
N GLN A 657 20.11 0.05 18.27
CA GLN A 657 18.92 0.78 18.67
C GLN A 657 19.17 1.64 19.91
N ASN A 658 19.92 1.14 20.89
CA ASN A 658 20.32 1.88 22.08
C ASN A 658 21.22 3.07 21.73
N ILE A 659 22.13 2.94 20.75
CA ILE A 659 22.94 4.07 20.24
C ILE A 659 22.03 5.15 19.59
N ALA A 660 21.05 4.76 18.79
CA ALA A 660 20.12 5.70 18.17
C ALA A 660 19.27 6.45 19.21
N GLU A 661 18.85 5.77 20.30
CA GLU A 661 18.13 6.38 21.41
C GLU A 661 19.05 7.32 22.21
N PHE A 662 20.32 6.96 22.41
CA PHE A 662 21.31 7.78 23.08
C PHE A 662 21.62 9.06 22.29
N THR A 663 21.81 8.98 20.97
CA THR A 663 22.03 10.14 20.12
C THR A 663 20.82 11.07 20.08
N HIS A 664 19.59 10.51 20.08
CA HIS A 664 18.37 11.29 20.17
C HIS A 664 18.26 12.04 21.51
N LYS A 665 18.60 11.38 22.61
CA LYS A 665 18.61 11.97 23.94
C LYS A 665 19.60 13.15 24.04
N ILE A 666 20.82 12.97 23.51
CA ILE A 666 21.82 14.07 23.44
C ILE A 666 21.29 15.25 22.63
N SER A 667 20.65 14.99 21.49
CA SER A 667 20.08 16.05 20.64
C SER A 667 18.98 16.82 21.36
N ASN A 668 18.11 16.15 22.13
CA ASN A 668 17.05 16.81 22.90
C ASN A 668 17.62 17.61 24.07
N THR A 669 18.59 17.07 24.82
CA THR A 669 19.26 17.77 25.90
C THR A 669 20.03 19.00 25.42
N LEU A 670 20.67 18.92 24.25
CA LEU A 670 21.33 20.09 23.62
C LEU A 670 20.33 21.15 23.19
N ARG A 671 19.14 20.76 22.69
CA ARG A 671 18.06 21.72 22.36
C ARG A 671 17.49 22.40 23.61
N GLU A 672 17.27 21.65 24.70
CA GLU A 672 16.85 22.21 25.98
C GLU A 672 17.90 23.19 26.54
N ALA A 673 19.18 22.86 26.46
CA ALA A 673 20.27 23.73 26.90
C ALA A 673 20.43 25.00 26.04
N THR A 674 20.21 24.90 24.71
CA THR A 674 20.24 26.08 23.82
C THR A 674 19.04 26.99 24.01
N GLN A 675 17.87 26.48 24.38
CA GLN A 675 16.71 27.31 24.72
C GLN A 675 16.88 28.03 26.05
N PHE A 676 17.47 27.37 27.06
CA PHE A 676 17.75 28.01 28.35
C PHE A 676 18.73 29.20 28.23
N ASN A 677 19.66 29.14 27.25
CA ASN A 677 20.60 30.22 26.95
C ASN A 677 20.02 31.33 26.06
N MET A 678 18.82 31.18 25.52
CA MET A 678 18.10 32.21 24.76
C MET A 678 17.04 32.93 25.61
N GLU A 679 16.70 32.43 26.79
CA GLU A 679 15.77 33.02 27.75
C GLU A 679 16.51 33.81 28.86
N LEU A 680 17.86 33.74 28.93
CA LEU A 680 18.74 34.63 29.71
C LEU A 680 19.29 35.75 28.84
#